data_f6170aa4e7ed292ff7065bcdf8e3a333
#
_entry.id   f6170aa4e7ed292ff7065bcdf8e3a333
#
_cell.length_a   1.000
_cell.length_b   1.000
_cell.length_c   1.000
_cell.angle_alpha   90.00
_cell.angle_beta   90.00
_cell.angle_gamma   90.00
#
_symmetry.space_group_name_H-M   'P 1'
#
loop_
_entity.id
_entity.type
_entity.pdbx_description
1 polymer ?
#
loop_
_entity_poly.entity_id
_entity_poly.type
_entity_poly.pdbx_seq_one_letter_code
_entity_poly.pdbx_strand_id
1 'polypeptide(L)'
;MPSWRDPIIADLTAPGTRLLLAADPDDLLLDESVLRELQGHDITLLPFEDPIAFRTVYEERHRPGMDGNDGGDNAARLVVVVREDAAIDRLPYDLLRNGRRVSFGLAQIFPSLSYPVVRSLDHADLDALHMAYMRQPRAVGSHEPPVLGESATRDFLLRYVFDIDQSGIVDAEDLLAMLLRQHYGGRHLPAELATRLLEGLSRDARFDGWPLDHLLLDRRFCMRFLQERWPLFLDRLAVAGGAQLREPSVAYMEIPGPQALPFDQADVRPYIDSLFLDGLLQPVAYPHADDAIRTQGWVAVGIESDPAADRERRIARLLDALERELPAGDATYRAWLQYAPRWAELSVQWHLGSTPDAVGQRFHTLRARLDVAFLAWLEARYAGLYSQAALSPAMVHRIPPFLTMERQQLPQRPLALLVLDGMAMDQWAIVRDVLARQRPDLQLTEAATFAWIPTITPVSRQALFSGTMPRDFGATINSTSRDEAGWMRWWTEHGLPKDAISYQRSIRNAQDLDTLRQHLDAHQRRAVGLVADAIDGIAHGMKLGMAGMHSQVRQWAEGGFLADLLDLLLDRGYVVYLTADHGNVEAQGVGSPAEGAIADTQGQRVRIYPSEELRGTVQARFPGTIPWPSVGLPAGYVPLLAAARSAFVSTGEVIVAHGGCALEEVIVPFVTIERRTP
;
A
#
# COMPACT_ATOMS: atom_id res chain seq x y z
N MET A 1 7.03 14.93 -23.73
CA MET A 1 5.68 15.14 -24.27
C MET A 1 4.93 16.04 -23.30
N PRO A 2 4.00 16.89 -23.75
CA PRO A 2 3.21 17.70 -22.83
C PRO A 2 2.48 16.78 -21.82
N SER A 3 2.47 17.20 -20.56
CA SER A 3 1.84 16.48 -19.46
C SER A 3 0.59 17.22 -19.02
N TRP A 4 -0.38 16.53 -18.43
CA TRP A 4 -1.53 17.16 -17.78
C TRP A 4 -1.11 18.08 -16.62
N ARG A 5 0.10 17.89 -16.09
CA ARG A 5 0.71 18.70 -15.03
C ARG A 5 1.23 20.05 -15.51
N ASP A 6 1.61 20.15 -16.79
CA ASP A 6 2.26 21.35 -17.32
C ASP A 6 1.44 22.64 -17.13
N PRO A 7 0.12 22.66 -17.39
CA PRO A 7 -0.71 23.84 -17.14
C PRO A 7 -0.73 24.24 -15.66
N ILE A 8 -0.84 23.23 -14.76
CA ILE A 8 -0.86 23.45 -13.31
C ILE A 8 0.46 24.07 -12.84
N ILE A 9 1.57 23.48 -13.23
CA ILE A 9 2.91 23.96 -12.88
C ILE A 9 3.13 25.37 -13.43
N ALA A 10 2.76 25.63 -14.69
CA ALA A 10 2.90 26.93 -15.31
C ALA A 10 2.11 28.03 -14.56
N ASP A 11 0.89 27.72 -14.13
CA ASP A 11 0.06 28.67 -13.35
C ASP A 11 0.62 28.95 -11.96
N LEU A 12 1.13 27.92 -11.29
CA LEU A 12 1.68 28.03 -9.95
C LEU A 12 3.08 28.70 -9.94
N THR A 13 3.88 28.50 -10.98
CA THR A 13 5.23 29.08 -11.10
C THR A 13 5.25 30.45 -11.77
N ALA A 14 4.10 30.96 -12.23
CA ALA A 14 4.00 32.25 -12.92
C ALA A 14 4.62 33.38 -12.09
N PRO A 15 5.43 34.27 -12.69
CA PRO A 15 6.11 35.34 -11.95
C PRO A 15 5.14 36.38 -11.40
N GLY A 16 5.51 37.00 -10.28
CA GLY A 16 4.80 38.17 -9.71
C GLY A 16 3.74 37.87 -8.65
N THR A 17 3.48 36.64 -8.27
CA THR A 17 2.51 36.29 -7.23
C THR A 17 3.16 35.52 -6.09
N ARG A 18 3.17 36.11 -4.88
CA ARG A 18 3.72 35.45 -3.68
C ARG A 18 2.71 34.55 -2.97
N LEU A 19 1.41 34.85 -3.09
CA LEU A 19 0.31 34.11 -2.45
C LEU A 19 -0.69 33.67 -3.50
N LEU A 20 -0.92 32.37 -3.60
CA LEU A 20 -1.94 31.75 -4.43
C LEU A 20 -2.98 31.09 -3.55
N LEU A 21 -4.26 31.23 -3.93
CA LEU A 21 -5.40 30.57 -3.31
C LEU A 21 -5.94 29.57 -4.33
N ALA A 22 -5.60 28.30 -4.13
CA ALA A 22 -5.86 27.24 -5.07
C ALA A 22 -7.04 26.37 -4.62
N ALA A 23 -8.05 26.23 -5.47
CA ALA A 23 -9.06 25.17 -5.32
C ALA A 23 -8.58 23.93 -6.07
N ASP A 24 -8.51 22.81 -5.36
CA ASP A 24 -8.08 21.52 -5.88
C ASP A 24 -9.02 20.40 -5.38
N PRO A 25 -10.22 20.27 -6.01
CA PRO A 25 -11.21 19.28 -5.61
C PRO A 25 -10.79 17.84 -5.89
N ASP A 26 -9.81 17.65 -6.75
CA ASP A 26 -9.37 16.36 -7.25
C ASP A 26 -7.97 15.97 -6.76
N ASP A 27 -7.40 16.72 -5.77
CA ASP A 27 -6.08 16.49 -5.16
C ASP A 27 -4.90 16.45 -6.19
N LEU A 28 -5.04 17.16 -7.31
CA LEU A 28 -4.04 17.17 -8.39
C LEU A 28 -2.70 17.81 -7.97
N LEU A 29 -2.75 18.77 -7.04
CA LEU A 29 -1.56 19.42 -6.48
C LEU A 29 -0.74 18.49 -5.58
N LEU A 30 -1.33 17.38 -5.14
CA LEU A 30 -0.65 16.35 -4.34
C LEU A 30 0.06 15.29 -5.19
N ASP A 31 0.03 15.43 -6.53
CA ASP A 31 0.82 14.57 -7.42
C ASP A 31 2.33 14.74 -7.13
N GLU A 32 3.04 13.61 -7.03
CA GLU A 32 4.46 13.59 -6.63
C GLU A 32 5.36 14.43 -7.55
N SER A 33 5.05 14.47 -8.85
CA SER A 33 5.82 15.25 -9.81
C SER A 33 5.50 16.75 -9.72
N VAL A 34 4.24 17.10 -9.46
CA VAL A 34 3.83 18.49 -9.19
C VAL A 34 4.52 18.99 -7.92
N LEU A 35 4.44 18.24 -6.83
CA LEU A 35 5.09 18.62 -5.57
C LEU A 35 6.60 18.83 -5.70
N ARG A 36 7.26 17.96 -6.46
CA ARG A 36 8.71 18.08 -6.73
C ARG A 36 9.07 19.35 -7.48
N GLU A 37 8.31 19.66 -8.52
CA GLU A 37 8.54 20.86 -9.31
C GLU A 37 8.31 22.13 -8.49
N LEU A 38 7.26 22.15 -7.66
CA LEU A 38 6.98 23.26 -6.76
C LEU A 38 8.08 23.45 -5.71
N GLN A 39 8.62 22.37 -5.16
CA GLN A 39 9.78 22.44 -4.25
C GLN A 39 11.02 23.00 -4.93
N GLY A 40 11.26 22.65 -6.20
CA GLY A 40 12.35 23.22 -7.01
C GLY A 40 12.23 24.74 -7.23
N HIS A 41 11.03 25.28 -7.08
CA HIS A 41 10.73 26.73 -7.19
C HIS A 41 10.50 27.42 -5.84
N ASP A 42 10.87 26.81 -4.71
CA ASP A 42 10.66 27.33 -3.35
C ASP A 42 9.17 27.65 -3.05
N ILE A 43 8.23 26.88 -3.62
CA ILE A 43 6.80 27.03 -3.42
C ILE A 43 6.33 26.05 -2.35
N THR A 44 5.69 26.56 -1.30
CA THR A 44 5.11 25.75 -0.23
C THR A 44 3.61 25.62 -0.43
N LEU A 45 3.08 24.38 -0.35
CA LEU A 45 1.64 24.11 -0.27
C LEU A 45 1.20 24.06 1.18
N LEU A 46 0.15 24.80 1.51
CA LEU A 46 -0.45 24.81 2.86
C LEU A 46 -1.95 24.56 2.75
N PRO A 47 -2.44 23.37 3.14
CA PRO A 47 -3.87 23.07 3.12
C PRO A 47 -4.63 23.89 4.17
N PHE A 48 -5.80 24.40 3.81
CA PHE A 48 -6.73 25.06 4.71
C PHE A 48 -7.81 24.08 5.17
N GLU A 49 -7.44 23.14 6.02
CA GLU A 49 -8.36 22.13 6.58
C GLU A 49 -8.82 22.50 7.99
N ASP A 50 -7.88 22.90 8.85
CA ASP A 50 -8.12 23.45 10.19
C ASP A 50 -7.72 24.92 10.23
N PRO A 51 -8.68 25.86 10.43
CA PRO A 51 -8.38 27.30 10.46
C PRO A 51 -7.38 27.72 11.56
N ILE A 52 -7.36 27.03 12.70
CA ILE A 52 -6.49 27.37 13.83
C ILE A 52 -5.08 26.88 13.54
N ALA A 53 -4.93 25.60 13.17
CA ALA A 53 -3.64 25.02 12.80
C ALA A 53 -3.03 25.76 11.59
N PHE A 54 -3.85 26.06 10.57
CA PHE A 54 -3.42 26.87 9.44
C PHE A 54 -2.88 28.22 9.87
N ARG A 55 -3.65 28.96 10.71
CA ARG A 55 -3.24 30.30 11.17
C ARG A 55 -1.92 30.26 11.94
N THR A 56 -1.75 29.29 12.82
CA THR A 56 -0.50 29.12 13.56
C THR A 56 0.70 28.99 12.61
N VAL A 57 0.62 28.07 11.64
CA VAL A 57 1.70 27.85 10.68
C VAL A 57 1.92 29.07 9.77
N TYR A 58 0.83 29.70 9.32
CA TYR A 58 0.89 30.87 8.46
C TYR A 58 1.56 32.05 9.16
N GLU A 59 1.15 32.38 10.41
CA GLU A 59 1.69 33.52 11.19
C GLU A 59 3.16 33.31 11.57
N GLU A 60 3.53 32.08 11.93
CA GLU A 60 4.89 31.78 12.38
C GLU A 60 5.91 31.71 11.22
N ARG A 61 5.51 31.14 10.08
CA ARG A 61 6.48 30.79 9.03
C ARG A 61 6.36 31.59 7.75
N HIS A 62 5.17 32.06 7.39
CA HIS A 62 4.91 32.63 6.06
C HIS A 62 4.65 34.15 6.11
N ARG A 63 3.93 34.64 7.11
CA ARG A 63 3.61 36.08 7.22
C ARG A 63 4.83 36.97 7.32
N PRO A 64 5.86 36.66 8.12
CA PRO A 64 7.07 37.51 8.20
C PRO A 64 7.75 37.71 6.85
N GLY A 65 7.73 36.69 5.97
CA GLY A 65 8.28 36.77 4.60
C GLY A 65 7.39 37.55 3.63
N MET A 66 6.08 37.67 3.91
CA MET A 66 5.13 38.39 3.06
C MET A 66 5.04 39.89 3.35
N ASP A 67 5.23 40.29 4.61
CA ASP A 67 5.21 41.71 5.03
C ASP A 67 6.56 42.42 4.78
N GLY A 68 7.63 41.66 4.49
CA GLY A 68 8.96 42.20 4.18
C GLY A 68 9.04 42.84 2.80
N ASN A 69 9.57 44.09 2.76
CA ASN A 69 9.75 44.89 1.52
C ASN A 69 11.02 44.48 0.73
N ASP A 70 11.56 43.31 1.02
CA ASP A 70 12.72 42.74 0.29
C ASP A 70 12.30 42.28 -1.11
N GLY A 71 12.44 43.18 -2.06
CA GLY A 71 12.16 42.97 -3.49
C GLY A 71 13.13 42.04 -4.22
N GLY A 72 13.68 41.02 -3.56
CA GLY A 72 14.48 40.00 -4.20
C GLY A 72 13.59 38.96 -4.89
N ASP A 73 14.00 38.51 -6.06
CA ASP A 73 13.36 37.50 -6.91
C ASP A 73 13.24 36.10 -6.22
N ASN A 74 13.72 35.98 -4.98
CA ASN A 74 13.86 34.76 -4.19
C ASN A 74 12.98 34.74 -2.92
N ALA A 75 11.85 35.46 -2.91
CA ALA A 75 10.92 35.42 -1.78
C ALA A 75 10.06 34.14 -1.84
N ALA A 76 10.03 33.38 -0.74
CA ALA A 76 9.24 32.16 -0.61
C ALA A 76 7.78 32.39 -1.03
N ARG A 77 7.26 31.51 -1.88
CA ARG A 77 5.89 31.55 -2.38
C ARG A 77 5.01 30.59 -1.62
N LEU A 78 3.78 30.98 -1.35
CA LEU A 78 2.80 30.16 -0.65
C LEU A 78 1.57 29.88 -1.51
N VAL A 79 1.16 28.63 -1.60
CA VAL A 79 -0.11 28.20 -2.16
C VAL A 79 -1.00 27.70 -1.03
N VAL A 80 -2.08 28.41 -0.75
CA VAL A 80 -3.13 27.96 0.17
C VAL A 80 -4.11 27.10 -0.61
N VAL A 81 -4.26 25.85 -0.21
CA VAL A 81 -5.07 24.86 -0.92
C VAL A 81 -6.39 24.62 -0.21
N VAL A 82 -7.50 24.72 -0.94
CA VAL A 82 -8.85 24.33 -0.51
C VAL A 82 -9.42 23.28 -1.45
N ARG A 83 -10.36 22.47 -0.95
CA ARG A 83 -10.93 21.36 -1.72
C ARG A 83 -12.10 21.75 -2.62
N GLU A 84 -12.64 22.95 -2.50
CA GLU A 84 -13.78 23.42 -3.29
C GLU A 84 -13.59 24.88 -3.69
N ASP A 85 -14.02 25.25 -4.90
CA ASP A 85 -13.98 26.64 -5.35
C ASP A 85 -14.73 27.61 -4.38
N ALA A 86 -15.91 27.18 -3.91
CA ALA A 86 -16.70 27.94 -2.95
C ALA A 86 -16.02 28.12 -1.58
N ALA A 87 -15.06 27.26 -1.25
CA ALA A 87 -14.29 27.38 0.00
C ALA A 87 -13.25 28.52 -0.06
N ILE A 88 -12.82 28.93 -1.24
CA ILE A 88 -11.95 30.11 -1.40
C ILE A 88 -12.61 31.36 -0.78
N ASP A 89 -13.90 31.57 -1.00
CA ASP A 89 -14.63 32.75 -0.50
C ASP A 89 -14.77 32.76 1.04
N ARG A 90 -14.53 31.63 1.69
CA ARG A 90 -14.56 31.48 3.16
C ARG A 90 -13.20 31.68 3.82
N LEU A 91 -12.14 31.85 3.02
CA LEU A 91 -10.81 32.12 3.54
C LEU A 91 -10.77 33.48 4.28
N PRO A 92 -9.85 33.63 5.26
CA PRO A 92 -9.64 34.92 5.94
C PRO A 92 -9.42 36.09 4.98
N TYR A 93 -9.95 37.27 5.34
CA TYR A 93 -9.97 38.45 4.46
C TYR A 93 -8.57 38.89 4.00
N ASP A 94 -7.57 38.76 4.86
CA ASP A 94 -6.17 39.11 4.56
C ASP A 94 -5.59 38.24 3.44
N LEU A 95 -5.94 36.94 3.39
CA LEU A 95 -5.57 36.05 2.30
C LEU A 95 -6.31 36.39 1.01
N LEU A 96 -7.63 36.62 1.11
CA LEU A 96 -8.47 37.00 -0.05
C LEU A 96 -8.01 38.32 -0.71
N ARG A 97 -7.55 39.27 0.10
CA ARG A 97 -7.08 40.56 -0.41
C ARG A 97 -5.76 40.45 -1.16
N ASN A 98 -4.86 39.60 -0.73
CA ASN A 98 -3.48 39.56 -1.21
C ASN A 98 -3.21 38.35 -2.13
N GLY A 99 -4.09 37.34 -2.16
CA GLY A 99 -3.91 36.11 -2.91
C GLY A 99 -4.56 36.14 -4.30
N ARG A 100 -3.85 35.61 -5.30
CA ARG A 100 -4.42 35.33 -6.63
C ARG A 100 -5.17 34.00 -6.57
N ARG A 101 -6.41 33.98 -7.06
CA ARG A 101 -7.24 32.78 -7.12
C ARG A 101 -6.87 31.95 -8.33
N VAL A 102 -6.75 30.66 -8.16
CA VAL A 102 -6.58 29.66 -9.20
C VAL A 102 -7.44 28.43 -8.87
N SER A 103 -7.86 27.70 -9.87
CA SER A 103 -8.62 26.47 -9.68
C SER A 103 -8.10 25.42 -10.64
N PHE A 104 -7.94 24.21 -10.15
CA PHE A 104 -7.48 23.06 -10.91
C PHE A 104 -8.46 21.91 -10.70
N GLY A 105 -8.83 21.23 -11.78
CA GLY A 105 -9.72 20.09 -11.68
C GLY A 105 -9.71 19.23 -12.93
N LEU A 106 -10.05 17.97 -12.79
CA LEU A 106 -10.10 17.01 -13.90
C LEU A 106 -11.08 17.47 -15.00
N ALA A 107 -12.17 18.16 -14.64
CA ALA A 107 -13.11 18.73 -15.63
C ALA A 107 -12.47 19.80 -16.51
N GLN A 108 -11.46 20.53 -16.02
CA GLN A 108 -10.74 21.54 -16.80
C GLN A 108 -9.66 20.91 -17.69
N ILE A 109 -9.01 19.84 -17.20
CA ILE A 109 -7.97 19.12 -17.94
C ILE A 109 -8.57 18.26 -19.04
N PHE A 110 -9.74 17.64 -18.78
CA PHE A 110 -10.43 16.72 -19.70
C PHE A 110 -11.88 17.17 -20.00
N PRO A 111 -12.09 18.36 -20.56
CA PRO A 111 -13.42 18.97 -20.68
C PRO A 111 -14.40 18.20 -21.58
N SER A 112 -13.93 17.34 -22.46
CA SER A 112 -14.78 16.52 -23.32
C SER A 112 -15.21 15.19 -22.72
N LEU A 113 -14.68 14.83 -21.53
CA LEU A 113 -15.04 13.59 -20.83
C LEU A 113 -16.01 13.87 -19.68
N SER A 114 -16.81 12.86 -19.32
CA SER A 114 -17.71 12.95 -18.16
C SER A 114 -16.91 13.02 -16.85
N TYR A 115 -16.98 14.14 -16.15
CA TYR A 115 -16.27 14.38 -14.90
C TYR A 115 -16.53 13.31 -13.83
N PRO A 116 -17.79 12.88 -13.53
CA PRO A 116 -18.02 11.82 -12.54
C PRO A 116 -17.25 10.52 -12.85
N VAL A 117 -17.17 10.16 -14.12
CA VAL A 117 -16.47 8.95 -14.57
C VAL A 117 -14.94 9.11 -14.46
N VAL A 118 -14.41 10.25 -14.89
CA VAL A 118 -12.95 10.52 -14.81
C VAL A 118 -12.49 10.61 -13.35
N ARG A 119 -13.29 11.17 -12.47
CA ARG A 119 -13.00 11.28 -11.03
C ARG A 119 -12.87 9.93 -10.32
N SER A 120 -13.47 8.88 -10.86
CA SER A 120 -13.36 7.53 -10.28
C SER A 120 -12.01 6.84 -10.56
N LEU A 121 -11.17 7.43 -11.44
CA LEU A 121 -9.85 6.90 -11.76
C LEU A 121 -8.84 7.14 -10.63
N ASP A 122 -7.91 6.21 -10.49
CA ASP A 122 -6.71 6.46 -9.70
C ASP A 122 -5.81 7.49 -10.39
N HIS A 123 -5.16 8.37 -9.63
CA HIS A 123 -4.22 9.35 -10.15
C HIS A 123 -3.08 8.71 -10.97
N ALA A 124 -2.70 7.45 -10.68
CA ALA A 124 -1.74 6.69 -11.46
C ALA A 124 -2.17 6.49 -12.93
N ASP A 125 -3.47 6.52 -13.20
CA ASP A 125 -4.02 6.31 -14.54
C ASP A 125 -4.17 7.62 -15.33
N LEU A 126 -4.00 8.79 -14.68
CA LEU A 126 -4.14 10.10 -15.33
C LEU A 126 -3.13 10.33 -16.46
N ASP A 127 -1.91 9.78 -16.36
CA ASP A 127 -0.94 9.86 -17.43
C ASP A 127 -1.39 9.06 -18.67
N ALA A 128 -1.91 7.85 -18.46
CA ALA A 128 -2.49 7.04 -19.52
C ALA A 128 -3.73 7.71 -20.12
N LEU A 129 -4.57 8.29 -19.26
CA LEU A 129 -5.74 9.07 -19.69
C LEU A 129 -5.32 10.26 -20.53
N HIS A 130 -4.33 11.04 -20.10
CA HIS A 130 -3.84 12.21 -20.84
C HIS A 130 -3.32 11.80 -22.23
N MET A 131 -2.52 10.73 -22.30
CA MET A 131 -2.02 10.20 -23.54
C MET A 131 -3.15 9.74 -24.49
N ALA A 132 -4.16 9.08 -23.96
CA ALA A 132 -5.34 8.65 -24.71
C ALA A 132 -6.16 9.87 -25.19
N TYR A 133 -6.39 10.84 -24.30
CA TYR A 133 -7.11 12.06 -24.59
C TYR A 133 -6.48 12.89 -25.71
N MET A 134 -5.15 13.03 -25.69
CA MET A 134 -4.39 13.75 -26.72
C MET A 134 -4.42 13.07 -28.09
N ARG A 135 -4.66 11.76 -28.13
CA ARG A 135 -4.76 10.96 -29.37
C ARG A 135 -6.20 10.88 -29.91
N GLN A 136 -7.19 11.43 -29.21
CA GLN A 136 -8.58 11.40 -29.69
C GLN A 136 -8.70 12.02 -31.07
N PRO A 137 -9.43 11.37 -32.02
CA PRO A 137 -9.70 11.95 -33.32
C PRO A 137 -10.55 13.23 -33.17
N ARG A 138 -10.09 14.31 -33.76
CA ARG A 138 -10.82 15.59 -33.79
C ARG A 138 -11.68 15.66 -35.04
N ALA A 139 -12.86 16.26 -34.91
CA ALA A 139 -13.70 16.50 -36.08
C ALA A 139 -13.00 17.47 -37.04
N VAL A 140 -13.21 17.27 -38.34
CA VAL A 140 -12.61 18.16 -39.40
C VAL A 140 -13.07 19.60 -39.14
N GLY A 141 -12.11 20.48 -38.85
CA GLY A 141 -12.36 21.90 -38.54
C GLY A 141 -12.59 22.23 -37.04
N SER A 142 -12.53 21.25 -36.11
CA SER A 142 -12.59 21.49 -34.69
C SER A 142 -11.22 21.29 -34.04
N HIS A 143 -10.87 22.20 -33.12
CA HIS A 143 -9.69 22.05 -32.27
C HIS A 143 -9.96 21.19 -31.02
N GLU A 144 -11.23 20.94 -30.70
CA GLU A 144 -11.65 20.21 -29.52
C GLU A 144 -12.16 18.81 -29.87
N PRO A 145 -11.90 17.78 -29.03
CA PRO A 145 -12.47 16.47 -29.20
C PRO A 145 -14.00 16.50 -28.93
N PRO A 146 -14.76 15.53 -29.46
CA PRO A 146 -16.20 15.47 -29.21
C PRO A 146 -16.51 15.24 -27.72
N VAL A 147 -17.51 15.92 -27.20
CA VAL A 147 -17.97 15.73 -25.81
C VAL A 147 -18.62 14.36 -25.68
N LEU A 148 -18.10 13.55 -24.77
CA LEU A 148 -18.58 12.20 -24.48
C LEU A 148 -19.48 12.21 -23.24
N GLY A 149 -20.66 11.57 -23.35
CA GLY A 149 -21.49 11.27 -22.20
C GLY A 149 -20.88 10.16 -21.32
N GLU A 150 -21.49 9.86 -20.17
CA GLU A 150 -20.96 8.89 -19.20
C GLU A 150 -20.64 7.52 -19.80
N SER A 151 -21.60 6.90 -20.52
CA SER A 151 -21.36 5.57 -21.13
C SER A 151 -20.23 5.59 -22.15
N ALA A 152 -20.18 6.62 -23.01
CA ALA A 152 -19.12 6.77 -23.99
C ALA A 152 -17.75 7.07 -23.34
N THR A 153 -17.74 7.79 -22.22
CA THR A 153 -16.53 8.01 -21.43
C THR A 153 -16.04 6.70 -20.81
N ARG A 154 -16.93 5.86 -20.22
CA ARG A 154 -16.58 4.54 -19.70
C ARG A 154 -15.99 3.65 -20.80
N ASP A 155 -16.62 3.59 -21.97
CA ASP A 155 -16.12 2.80 -23.11
C ASP A 155 -14.77 3.34 -23.62
N PHE A 156 -14.56 4.66 -23.62
CA PHE A 156 -13.28 5.30 -23.94
C PHE A 156 -12.19 4.91 -22.94
N LEU A 157 -12.48 4.96 -21.63
CA LEU A 157 -11.52 4.59 -20.58
C LEU A 157 -11.14 3.12 -20.67
N LEU A 158 -12.13 2.22 -20.77
CA LEU A 158 -11.87 0.79 -20.95
C LEU A 158 -10.92 0.54 -22.11
N ARG A 159 -11.19 1.12 -23.28
CA ARG A 159 -10.45 0.85 -24.49
C ARG A 159 -9.04 1.48 -24.52
N TYR A 160 -8.90 2.73 -24.08
CA TYR A 160 -7.68 3.50 -24.32
C TYR A 160 -6.82 3.72 -23.07
N VAL A 161 -7.39 3.56 -21.87
CA VAL A 161 -6.65 3.69 -20.60
C VAL A 161 -6.33 2.31 -20.05
N PHE A 162 -7.31 1.39 -20.05
CA PHE A 162 -7.14 0.04 -19.51
C PHE A 162 -6.81 -1.02 -20.58
N ASP A 163 -6.78 -0.64 -21.84
CA ASP A 163 -6.50 -1.54 -22.97
C ASP A 163 -7.45 -2.74 -23.06
N ILE A 164 -8.73 -2.49 -22.74
CA ILE A 164 -9.80 -3.47 -22.78
C ILE A 164 -10.76 -3.10 -23.93
N ASP A 165 -10.60 -3.75 -25.07
CA ASP A 165 -11.58 -3.68 -26.17
C ASP A 165 -12.57 -4.82 -26.01
N GLN A 166 -13.76 -4.50 -25.51
CA GLN A 166 -14.81 -5.50 -25.31
C GLN A 166 -15.18 -6.26 -26.59
N SER A 167 -15.10 -5.61 -27.75
CA SER A 167 -15.41 -6.24 -29.04
C SER A 167 -14.33 -7.23 -29.49
N GLY A 168 -13.14 -7.13 -28.93
CA GLY A 168 -12.02 -8.05 -29.17
C GLY A 168 -12.04 -9.29 -28.27
N ILE A 169 -12.92 -9.35 -27.26
CA ILE A 169 -13.05 -10.53 -26.38
C ILE A 169 -14.01 -11.51 -27.07
N VAL A 170 -13.47 -12.43 -27.88
CA VAL A 170 -14.27 -13.33 -28.72
C VAL A 170 -14.28 -14.78 -28.26
N ASP A 171 -13.39 -15.16 -27.36
CA ASP A 171 -13.31 -16.51 -26.80
C ASP A 171 -12.76 -16.56 -25.37
N ALA A 172 -12.56 -17.78 -24.85
CA ALA A 172 -12.04 -18.01 -23.50
C ALA A 172 -10.57 -17.57 -23.34
N GLU A 173 -9.78 -17.57 -24.40
CA GLU A 173 -8.38 -17.10 -24.39
C GLU A 173 -8.32 -15.59 -24.17
N ASP A 174 -9.08 -14.83 -24.95
CA ASP A 174 -9.16 -13.38 -24.85
C ASP A 174 -9.67 -12.94 -23.45
N LEU A 175 -10.73 -13.62 -22.98
CA LEU A 175 -11.29 -13.34 -21.66
C LEU A 175 -10.25 -13.62 -20.55
N LEU A 176 -9.58 -14.77 -20.61
CA LEU A 176 -8.59 -15.17 -19.63
C LEU A 176 -7.36 -14.23 -19.65
N ALA A 177 -6.87 -13.89 -20.84
CA ALA A 177 -5.77 -12.95 -21.00
C ALA A 177 -6.12 -11.54 -20.43
N MET A 178 -7.35 -11.08 -20.65
CA MET A 178 -7.84 -9.82 -20.08
C MET A 178 -7.92 -9.89 -18.55
N LEU A 179 -8.54 -10.95 -17.97
CA LEU A 179 -8.63 -11.16 -16.52
C LEU A 179 -7.25 -11.21 -15.86
N LEU A 180 -6.30 -11.91 -16.48
CA LEU A 180 -4.93 -12.00 -15.98
C LEU A 180 -4.21 -10.65 -16.03
N ARG A 181 -4.34 -9.89 -17.11
CA ARG A 181 -3.81 -8.53 -17.19
C ARG A 181 -4.38 -7.62 -16.11
N GLN A 182 -5.69 -7.68 -15.87
CA GLN A 182 -6.37 -6.89 -14.84
C GLN A 182 -5.90 -7.26 -13.43
N HIS A 183 -5.91 -8.54 -13.08
CA HIS A 183 -5.64 -8.99 -11.71
C HIS A 183 -4.14 -9.11 -11.38
N TYR A 184 -3.29 -9.28 -12.39
CA TYR A 184 -1.86 -9.47 -12.22
C TYR A 184 -1.06 -8.21 -12.60
N GLY A 185 -1.49 -7.44 -13.59
CA GLY A 185 -0.77 -6.27 -14.10
C GLY A 185 -0.75 -5.03 -13.17
N GLY A 186 -1.35 -5.12 -11.98
CA GLY A 186 -1.32 -4.05 -10.97
C GLY A 186 -2.24 -2.85 -11.22
N ARG A 187 -2.96 -2.80 -12.35
CA ARG A 187 -4.00 -1.79 -12.62
C ARG A 187 -5.33 -2.26 -12.11
N HIS A 188 -5.81 -1.60 -11.07
CA HIS A 188 -7.15 -1.88 -10.55
C HIS A 188 -8.21 -1.22 -11.44
N LEU A 189 -9.14 -2.01 -11.97
CA LEU A 189 -10.25 -1.49 -12.74
C LEU A 189 -11.29 -0.88 -11.77
N PRO A 190 -11.64 0.41 -11.89
CA PRO A 190 -12.68 1.01 -11.06
C PRO A 190 -14.00 0.24 -11.17
N ALA A 191 -14.74 0.14 -10.06
CA ALA A 191 -15.97 -0.65 -9.97
C ALA A 191 -17.02 -0.26 -11.04
N GLU A 192 -17.11 1.03 -11.38
CA GLU A 192 -18.00 1.51 -12.44
C GLU A 192 -17.63 1.01 -13.84
N LEU A 193 -16.33 0.90 -14.13
CA LEU A 193 -15.84 0.37 -15.40
C LEU A 193 -15.99 -1.15 -15.44
N ALA A 194 -15.73 -1.84 -14.32
CA ALA A 194 -15.95 -3.28 -14.20
C ALA A 194 -17.44 -3.62 -14.39
N THR A 195 -18.35 -2.86 -13.81
CA THR A 195 -19.81 -3.01 -14.03
C THR A 195 -20.17 -2.82 -15.49
N ARG A 196 -19.60 -1.81 -16.15
CA ARG A 196 -19.85 -1.55 -17.59
C ARG A 196 -19.36 -2.70 -18.46
N LEU A 197 -18.20 -3.25 -18.16
CA LEU A 197 -17.63 -4.41 -18.85
C LEU A 197 -18.48 -5.67 -18.61
N LEU A 198 -18.92 -5.90 -17.38
CA LEU A 198 -19.80 -7.00 -16.99
C LEU A 198 -21.13 -6.95 -17.76
N GLU A 199 -21.77 -5.79 -17.87
CA GLU A 199 -23.00 -5.61 -18.64
C GLU A 199 -22.87 -6.06 -20.11
N GLY A 200 -21.71 -5.84 -20.69
CA GLY A 200 -21.45 -6.22 -22.05
C GLY A 200 -21.16 -7.71 -22.20
N LEU A 201 -20.27 -8.26 -21.36
CA LEU A 201 -19.91 -9.68 -21.42
C LEU A 201 -21.07 -10.60 -21.05
N SER A 202 -21.94 -10.20 -20.10
CA SER A 202 -23.10 -10.99 -19.68
C SER A 202 -24.21 -11.10 -20.75
N ARG A 203 -24.16 -10.27 -21.79
CA ARG A 203 -25.09 -10.39 -22.96
C ARG A 203 -24.59 -11.34 -24.03
N ASP A 204 -23.36 -11.79 -23.89
CA ASP A 204 -22.71 -12.65 -24.87
C ASP A 204 -22.84 -14.13 -24.47
N ALA A 205 -23.62 -14.87 -25.23
CA ALA A 205 -23.89 -16.30 -25.00
C ALA A 205 -22.62 -17.17 -24.97
N ARG A 206 -21.48 -16.68 -25.49
CA ARG A 206 -20.20 -17.39 -25.45
C ARG A 206 -19.66 -17.57 -24.04
N PHE A 207 -20.06 -16.67 -23.12
CA PHE A 207 -19.64 -16.67 -21.73
C PHE A 207 -20.75 -17.13 -20.77
N ASP A 208 -21.82 -17.75 -21.31
CA ASP A 208 -22.87 -18.34 -20.47
C ASP A 208 -22.26 -19.37 -19.49
N GLY A 209 -22.64 -19.23 -18.22
CA GLY A 209 -22.15 -20.11 -17.15
C GLY A 209 -20.78 -19.72 -16.57
N TRP A 210 -20.13 -18.65 -17.07
CA TRP A 210 -18.99 -18.07 -16.39
C TRP A 210 -19.43 -17.19 -15.21
N PRO A 211 -18.80 -17.27 -14.05
CA PRO A 211 -19.08 -16.38 -12.91
C PRO A 211 -18.38 -15.01 -13.09
N LEU A 212 -18.79 -14.28 -14.17
CA LEU A 212 -18.10 -13.07 -14.64
C LEU A 212 -18.03 -11.97 -13.61
N ASP A 213 -19.09 -11.80 -12.81
CA ASP A 213 -19.16 -10.82 -11.74
C ASP A 213 -18.05 -11.00 -10.72
N HIS A 214 -17.87 -12.21 -10.24
CA HIS A 214 -16.80 -12.55 -9.31
C HIS A 214 -15.41 -12.55 -9.98
N LEU A 215 -15.31 -13.04 -11.21
CA LEU A 215 -14.04 -13.07 -11.94
C LEU A 215 -13.49 -11.66 -12.23
N LEU A 216 -14.36 -10.70 -12.50
CA LEU A 216 -13.96 -9.31 -12.79
C LEU A 216 -13.64 -8.51 -11.52
N LEU A 217 -14.39 -8.72 -10.44
CA LEU A 217 -14.33 -7.87 -9.25
C LEU A 217 -13.47 -8.43 -8.12
N ASP A 218 -13.30 -9.76 -8.05
CA ASP A 218 -12.55 -10.42 -6.96
C ASP A 218 -11.32 -11.17 -7.49
N ARG A 219 -10.14 -10.55 -7.28
CA ARG A 219 -8.85 -11.15 -7.65
C ARG A 219 -8.65 -12.55 -7.05
N ARG A 220 -9.05 -12.76 -5.79
CA ARG A 220 -8.86 -14.06 -5.12
C ARG A 220 -9.80 -15.11 -5.69
N PHE A 221 -11.03 -14.72 -5.96
CA PHE A 221 -11.96 -15.62 -6.64
C PHE A 221 -11.41 -16.04 -8.01
N CYS A 222 -10.88 -15.08 -8.78
CA CYS A 222 -10.22 -15.37 -10.05
C CYS A 222 -9.05 -16.34 -9.88
N MET A 223 -8.15 -16.11 -8.91
CA MET A 223 -7.02 -17.02 -8.65
C MET A 223 -7.50 -18.42 -8.21
N ARG A 224 -8.54 -18.52 -7.37
CA ARG A 224 -9.11 -19.80 -6.95
C ARG A 224 -9.78 -20.52 -8.11
N PHE A 225 -10.48 -19.78 -8.98
CA PHE A 225 -11.04 -20.30 -10.21
C PHE A 225 -9.96 -20.93 -11.12
N LEU A 226 -8.83 -20.26 -11.27
CA LEU A 226 -7.68 -20.80 -12.03
C LEU A 226 -7.06 -22.00 -11.33
N GLN A 227 -6.90 -21.94 -10.01
CA GLN A 227 -6.32 -23.02 -9.21
C GLN A 227 -7.10 -24.33 -9.35
N GLU A 228 -8.44 -24.27 -9.31
CA GLU A 228 -9.30 -25.46 -9.48
C GLU A 228 -9.21 -26.07 -10.88
N ARG A 229 -8.88 -25.27 -11.91
CA ARG A 229 -8.77 -25.72 -13.31
C ARG A 229 -7.38 -26.20 -13.69
N TRP A 230 -6.38 -25.88 -12.88
CA TRP A 230 -5.01 -26.31 -13.15
C TRP A 230 -4.84 -27.83 -13.19
N PRO A 231 -5.35 -28.65 -12.25
CA PRO A 231 -5.31 -30.10 -12.33
C PRO A 231 -6.01 -30.68 -13.59
N LEU A 232 -7.13 -30.06 -14.00
CA LEU A 232 -7.85 -30.48 -15.22
C LEU A 232 -7.04 -30.19 -16.49
N PHE A 233 -6.29 -29.08 -16.49
CA PHE A 233 -5.35 -28.80 -17.57
C PHE A 233 -4.23 -29.83 -17.63
N LEU A 234 -3.68 -30.26 -16.48
CA LEU A 234 -2.67 -31.33 -16.40
C LEU A 234 -3.24 -32.65 -16.87
N ASP A 235 -4.48 -33.01 -16.53
CA ASP A 235 -5.18 -34.18 -17.03
C ASP A 235 -5.26 -34.19 -18.57
N ARG A 236 -5.60 -33.02 -19.15
CA ARG A 236 -5.65 -32.86 -20.62
C ARG A 236 -4.27 -33.09 -21.26
N LEU A 237 -3.21 -32.57 -20.67
CA LEU A 237 -1.84 -32.76 -21.15
C LEU A 237 -1.42 -34.24 -21.05
N ALA A 238 -1.72 -34.88 -19.93
CA ALA A 238 -1.41 -36.31 -19.73
C ALA A 238 -2.14 -37.22 -20.75
N VAL A 239 -3.43 -36.97 -20.99
CA VAL A 239 -4.22 -37.71 -22.00
C VAL A 239 -3.67 -37.47 -23.40
N ALA A 240 -3.30 -36.24 -23.75
CA ALA A 240 -2.65 -35.93 -25.03
C ALA A 240 -1.31 -36.65 -25.19
N GLY A 241 -0.57 -36.89 -24.08
CA GLY A 241 0.66 -37.69 -24.00
C GLY A 241 0.41 -39.23 -24.03
N GLY A 242 -0.84 -39.67 -24.05
CA GLY A 242 -1.20 -41.09 -24.11
C GLY A 242 -1.49 -41.76 -22.76
N ALA A 243 -1.56 -40.99 -21.66
CA ALA A 243 -1.90 -41.53 -20.35
C ALA A 243 -3.40 -41.92 -20.27
N GLN A 244 -3.68 -43.04 -19.60
CA GLN A 244 -5.05 -43.46 -19.25
C GLN A 244 -5.33 -43.04 -17.80
N LEU A 245 -6.13 -42.00 -17.60
CA LEU A 245 -6.54 -41.54 -16.27
C LEU A 245 -7.66 -42.44 -15.73
N ARG A 246 -7.46 -43.03 -14.55
CA ARG A 246 -8.49 -43.83 -13.88
C ARG A 246 -9.53 -42.99 -13.15
N GLU A 247 -9.10 -41.81 -12.62
CA GLU A 247 -9.95 -40.85 -11.95
C GLU A 247 -9.56 -39.43 -12.41
N PRO A 248 -10.42 -38.72 -13.11
CA PRO A 248 -10.15 -37.35 -13.52
C PRO A 248 -10.27 -36.37 -12.33
N SER A 249 -9.51 -35.29 -12.35
CA SER A 249 -9.46 -34.26 -11.29
C SER A 249 -10.75 -33.44 -11.15
N VAL A 250 -11.78 -33.68 -11.90
CA VAL A 250 -13.09 -32.98 -11.91
C VAL A 250 -13.81 -33.00 -10.56
N ALA A 251 -13.53 -34.02 -9.71
CA ALA A 251 -14.23 -34.18 -8.43
C ALA A 251 -14.03 -33.05 -7.39
N TYR A 252 -13.14 -32.11 -7.63
CA TYR A 252 -12.75 -31.09 -6.66
C TYR A 252 -13.16 -29.66 -7.06
N MET A 253 -14.02 -29.50 -8.09
CA MET A 253 -14.49 -28.20 -8.52
C MET A 253 -15.65 -27.70 -7.68
N GLU A 254 -15.47 -26.60 -6.98
CA GLU A 254 -16.51 -25.91 -6.23
C GLU A 254 -17.09 -24.72 -7.02
N ILE A 255 -16.27 -24.06 -7.85
CA ILE A 255 -16.68 -22.87 -8.59
C ILE A 255 -17.28 -23.30 -9.95
N PRO A 256 -18.52 -22.86 -10.28
CA PRO A 256 -19.12 -23.15 -11.58
C PRO A 256 -18.34 -22.50 -12.72
N GLY A 257 -18.52 -23.03 -13.94
CA GLY A 257 -17.87 -22.49 -15.13
C GLY A 257 -17.20 -23.56 -16.00
N PRO A 258 -16.47 -23.16 -17.07
CA PRO A 258 -15.80 -24.11 -17.94
C PRO A 258 -14.75 -24.95 -17.21
N GLN A 259 -14.68 -26.20 -17.53
CA GLN A 259 -13.69 -27.16 -16.99
C GLN A 259 -12.32 -26.94 -17.63
N ALA A 260 -12.28 -26.70 -18.93
CA ALA A 260 -11.05 -26.52 -19.68
C ALA A 260 -10.75 -25.05 -19.89
N LEU A 261 -9.57 -24.59 -19.42
CA LEU A 261 -9.05 -23.28 -19.70
C LEU A 261 -7.82 -23.35 -20.61
N PRO A 262 -7.61 -22.35 -21.47
CA PRO A 262 -6.52 -22.32 -22.45
C PRO A 262 -5.20 -21.80 -21.84
N PHE A 263 -4.68 -22.47 -20.78
CA PHE A 263 -3.45 -22.06 -20.09
C PHE A 263 -2.19 -22.11 -20.97
N ASP A 264 -2.19 -22.93 -22.02
CA ASP A 264 -1.10 -23.14 -22.95
C ASP A 264 -1.00 -22.10 -24.07
N GLN A 265 -1.97 -21.18 -24.15
CA GLN A 265 -1.97 -20.14 -25.17
C GLN A 265 -0.91 -19.07 -24.93
N ALA A 266 -0.45 -18.44 -26.01
CA ALA A 266 0.70 -17.54 -25.99
C ALA A 266 0.52 -16.32 -25.09
N ASP A 267 -0.69 -15.77 -25.04
CA ASP A 267 -1.02 -14.57 -24.26
C ASP A 267 -1.38 -14.87 -22.79
N VAL A 268 -1.63 -16.13 -22.45
CA VAL A 268 -2.01 -16.59 -21.11
C VAL A 268 -0.83 -17.19 -20.34
N ARG A 269 -0.05 -18.02 -21.00
CA ARG A 269 1.05 -18.80 -20.42
C ARG A 269 2.07 -17.99 -19.59
N PRO A 270 2.55 -16.79 -20.02
CA PRO A 270 3.51 -16.02 -19.22
C PRO A 270 2.95 -15.58 -17.88
N TYR A 271 1.64 -15.31 -17.80
CA TYR A 271 0.99 -14.97 -16.55
C TYR A 271 0.88 -16.16 -15.61
N ILE A 272 0.55 -17.35 -16.12
CA ILE A 272 0.42 -18.57 -15.31
C ILE A 272 1.74 -18.93 -14.63
N ASP A 273 2.85 -18.89 -15.36
CA ASP A 273 4.19 -19.08 -14.80
C ASP A 273 4.46 -18.10 -13.64
N SER A 274 4.14 -16.82 -13.87
CA SER A 274 4.32 -15.75 -12.87
C SER A 274 3.39 -15.91 -11.65
N LEU A 275 2.16 -16.37 -11.83
CA LEU A 275 1.22 -16.60 -10.72
C LEU A 275 1.69 -17.69 -9.75
N PHE A 276 2.32 -18.77 -10.27
CA PHE A 276 2.95 -19.78 -9.43
C PHE A 276 4.18 -19.23 -8.71
N LEU A 277 4.94 -18.34 -9.36
CA LEU A 277 6.10 -17.67 -8.76
C LEU A 277 5.73 -16.77 -7.60
N ASP A 278 4.71 -15.96 -7.81
CA ASP A 278 4.24 -14.99 -6.81
C ASP A 278 3.36 -15.66 -5.72
N GLY A 279 3.21 -17.00 -5.78
CA GLY A 279 2.43 -17.75 -4.80
C GLY A 279 0.92 -17.51 -4.87
N LEU A 280 0.45 -16.88 -5.93
CA LEU A 280 -0.97 -16.65 -6.19
C LEU A 280 -1.68 -17.93 -6.63
N LEU A 281 -0.95 -18.83 -7.30
CA LEU A 281 -1.32 -20.22 -7.50
C LEU A 281 -0.33 -21.12 -6.76
N GLN A 282 -0.83 -22.27 -6.28
CA GLN A 282 -0.04 -23.25 -5.55
C GLN A 282 0.23 -24.48 -6.43
N PRO A 283 1.46 -25.01 -6.44
CA PRO A 283 1.74 -26.29 -7.10
C PRO A 283 0.83 -27.39 -6.55
N VAL A 284 0.46 -28.34 -7.40
CA VAL A 284 -0.41 -29.46 -7.03
C VAL A 284 0.34 -30.78 -7.10
N ALA A 285 0.02 -31.70 -6.18
CA ALA A 285 0.46 -33.07 -6.27
C ALA A 285 -0.21 -33.74 -7.47
N TYR A 286 0.56 -34.07 -8.51
CA TYR A 286 0.05 -34.65 -9.74
C TYR A 286 0.80 -35.96 -10.08
N PRO A 287 0.22 -37.12 -9.74
CA PRO A 287 0.90 -38.43 -9.87
C PRO A 287 1.09 -38.90 -11.33
N HIS A 288 0.33 -38.32 -12.27
CA HIS A 288 0.39 -38.70 -13.70
C HIS A 288 1.37 -37.85 -14.53
N ALA A 289 2.19 -37.02 -13.90
CA ALA A 289 3.19 -36.25 -14.59
C ALA A 289 4.33 -37.12 -15.08
N ASP A 290 4.36 -37.34 -16.37
CA ASP A 290 5.47 -38.01 -17.07
C ASP A 290 6.64 -37.02 -17.30
N ASP A 291 7.78 -37.56 -17.84
CA ASP A 291 8.94 -36.73 -18.12
C ASP A 291 8.64 -35.66 -19.18
N ALA A 292 7.71 -35.89 -20.11
CA ALA A 292 7.35 -34.92 -21.14
C ALA A 292 6.60 -33.71 -20.53
N ILE A 293 5.76 -33.92 -19.54
CA ILE A 293 5.09 -32.84 -18.78
C ILE A 293 6.09 -32.12 -17.90
N ARG A 294 6.95 -32.84 -17.18
CA ARG A 294 7.94 -32.27 -16.24
C ARG A 294 9.05 -31.50 -16.94
N THR A 295 9.37 -31.78 -18.19
CA THR A 295 10.35 -31.02 -18.98
C THR A 295 9.81 -29.69 -19.51
N GLN A 296 8.49 -29.48 -19.52
CA GLN A 296 7.90 -28.19 -19.83
C GLN A 296 8.03 -27.25 -18.63
N GLY A 297 9.07 -26.42 -18.60
CA GLY A 297 9.45 -25.61 -17.43
C GLY A 297 8.31 -24.77 -16.83
N TRP A 298 7.41 -24.20 -17.65
CA TRP A 298 6.26 -23.42 -17.20
C TRP A 298 5.11 -24.29 -16.61
N VAL A 299 5.00 -25.57 -16.99
CA VAL A 299 4.06 -26.52 -16.41
C VAL A 299 4.63 -27.09 -15.11
N ALA A 300 5.92 -27.40 -15.10
CA ALA A 300 6.61 -28.02 -13.98
C ALA A 300 6.54 -27.16 -12.68
N VAL A 301 6.40 -25.84 -12.80
CA VAL A 301 6.24 -24.97 -11.62
C VAL A 301 4.91 -25.17 -10.91
N GLY A 302 3.88 -25.62 -11.61
CA GLY A 302 2.56 -25.91 -11.05
C GLY A 302 2.38 -27.34 -10.56
N ILE A 303 3.45 -28.17 -10.55
CA ILE A 303 3.44 -29.57 -10.10
C ILE A 303 4.39 -29.72 -8.94
N GLU A 304 3.90 -30.23 -7.81
CA GLU A 304 4.75 -30.63 -6.69
C GLU A 304 5.71 -31.75 -7.12
N SER A 305 6.99 -31.53 -6.88
CA SER A 305 8.00 -32.57 -7.12
C SER A 305 8.73 -32.92 -5.83
N ASP A 306 9.73 -32.16 -5.49
CA ASP A 306 10.45 -32.18 -4.23
C ASP A 306 10.27 -30.82 -3.59
N PRO A 307 9.69 -30.73 -2.38
CA PRO A 307 9.45 -29.44 -1.72
C PRO A 307 10.70 -28.58 -1.58
N ALA A 308 11.89 -29.18 -1.42
CA ALA A 308 13.14 -28.46 -1.33
C ALA A 308 13.57 -27.91 -2.70
N ALA A 309 13.49 -28.72 -3.75
CA ALA A 309 13.82 -28.29 -5.10
C ALA A 309 12.81 -27.27 -5.65
N ASP A 310 11.54 -27.42 -5.32
CA ASP A 310 10.49 -26.46 -5.69
C ASP A 310 10.72 -25.09 -5.03
N ARG A 311 11.05 -25.09 -3.74
CA ARG A 311 11.42 -23.86 -3.03
C ARG A 311 12.67 -23.21 -3.62
N GLU A 312 13.71 -23.98 -3.92
CA GLU A 312 14.94 -23.44 -4.53
C GLU A 312 14.66 -22.80 -5.89
N ARG A 313 13.87 -23.45 -6.75
CA ARG A 313 13.44 -22.87 -8.03
C ARG A 313 12.64 -21.58 -7.82
N ARG A 314 11.73 -21.55 -6.85
CA ARG A 314 10.94 -20.36 -6.51
C ARG A 314 11.82 -19.22 -6.04
N ILE A 315 12.78 -19.48 -5.14
CA ILE A 315 13.76 -18.47 -4.69
C ILE A 315 14.56 -17.95 -5.88
N ALA A 316 15.12 -18.81 -6.73
CA ALA A 316 15.90 -18.38 -7.88
C ALA A 316 15.13 -17.44 -8.81
N ARG A 317 13.88 -17.75 -9.09
CA ARG A 317 13.03 -16.92 -9.95
C ARG A 317 12.57 -15.62 -9.31
N LEU A 318 12.25 -15.64 -8.01
CA LEU A 318 11.97 -14.41 -7.26
C LEU A 318 13.18 -13.48 -7.27
N LEU A 319 14.39 -14.04 -7.13
CA LEU A 319 15.64 -13.27 -7.26
C LEU A 319 15.76 -12.65 -8.66
N ASP A 320 15.53 -13.43 -9.73
CA ASP A 320 15.59 -12.94 -11.12
C ASP A 320 14.60 -11.79 -11.37
N ALA A 321 13.39 -11.87 -10.83
CA ALA A 321 12.38 -10.84 -10.93
C ALA A 321 12.77 -9.58 -10.14
N LEU A 322 13.12 -9.74 -8.88
CA LEU A 322 13.44 -8.63 -7.97
C LEU A 322 14.74 -7.91 -8.35
N GLU A 323 15.73 -8.61 -8.91
CA GLU A 323 16.95 -7.98 -9.44
C GLU A 323 16.67 -7.05 -10.63
N ARG A 324 15.69 -7.40 -11.49
CA ARG A 324 15.27 -6.59 -12.64
C ARG A 324 14.35 -5.42 -12.25
N GLU A 325 13.51 -5.64 -11.25
CA GLU A 325 12.44 -4.73 -10.84
C GLU A 325 12.83 -3.83 -9.66
N LEU A 326 14.08 -3.89 -9.19
CA LEU A 326 14.56 -3.03 -8.11
C LEU A 326 14.32 -1.55 -8.48
N PRO A 327 13.49 -0.80 -7.71
CA PRO A 327 13.12 0.54 -8.07
C PRO A 327 14.33 1.47 -8.20
N ALA A 328 14.38 2.26 -9.27
CA ALA A 328 15.43 3.25 -9.51
C ALA A 328 15.27 4.47 -8.58
N GLY A 329 16.29 5.35 -8.54
CA GLY A 329 16.26 6.51 -7.65
C GLY A 329 15.17 7.55 -7.97
N ASP A 330 14.61 7.54 -9.18
CA ASP A 330 13.49 8.37 -9.63
C ASP A 330 12.13 7.68 -9.52
N ALA A 331 12.09 6.42 -9.05
CA ALA A 331 10.87 5.66 -8.90
C ALA A 331 9.86 6.37 -7.97
N THR A 332 8.57 6.19 -8.26
CA THR A 332 7.49 6.67 -7.40
C THR A 332 7.42 5.85 -6.11
N TYR A 333 6.80 6.41 -5.05
CA TYR A 333 6.56 5.66 -3.81
C TYR A 333 5.73 4.39 -4.06
N ARG A 334 4.85 4.40 -5.05
CA ARG A 334 4.02 3.24 -5.43
C ARG A 334 4.86 2.07 -5.95
N ALA A 335 5.96 2.34 -6.65
CA ALA A 335 6.89 1.28 -7.09
C ALA A 335 7.48 0.54 -5.89
N TRP A 336 7.83 1.24 -4.81
CA TRP A 336 8.29 0.63 -3.57
C TRP A 336 7.19 -0.15 -2.85
N LEU A 337 5.95 0.39 -2.81
CA LEU A 337 4.80 -0.34 -2.24
C LEU A 337 4.46 -1.62 -3.02
N GLN A 338 4.74 -1.66 -4.32
CA GLN A 338 4.57 -2.86 -5.16
C GLN A 338 5.74 -3.85 -5.02
N TYR A 339 6.94 -3.35 -4.78
CA TYR A 339 8.15 -4.16 -4.62
C TYR A 339 8.18 -4.89 -3.27
N ALA A 340 7.77 -4.23 -2.19
CA ALA A 340 7.87 -4.74 -0.83
C ALA A 340 7.15 -6.10 -0.60
N PRO A 341 5.93 -6.35 -1.12
CA PRO A 341 5.28 -7.66 -0.96
C PRO A 341 6.05 -8.81 -1.63
N ARG A 342 6.68 -8.56 -2.80
CA ARG A 342 7.50 -9.58 -3.48
C ARG A 342 8.80 -9.85 -2.75
N TRP A 343 9.43 -8.80 -2.21
CA TRP A 343 10.57 -8.95 -1.33
C TRP A 343 10.21 -9.75 -0.07
N ALA A 344 9.06 -9.48 0.52
CA ALA A 344 8.54 -10.23 1.66
C ALA A 344 8.35 -11.72 1.34
N GLU A 345 7.79 -12.05 0.18
CA GLU A 345 7.65 -13.44 -0.27
C GLU A 345 9.00 -14.14 -0.42
N LEU A 346 9.99 -13.46 -1.02
CA LEU A 346 11.36 -13.98 -1.10
C LEU A 346 11.95 -14.21 0.30
N SER A 347 11.76 -13.27 1.24
CA SER A 347 12.22 -13.38 2.62
C SER A 347 11.60 -14.60 3.33
N VAL A 348 10.30 -14.83 3.17
CA VAL A 348 9.63 -16.01 3.71
C VAL A 348 10.23 -17.29 3.15
N GLN A 349 10.38 -17.40 1.82
CA GLN A 349 10.94 -18.61 1.19
C GLN A 349 12.39 -18.84 1.60
N TRP A 350 13.17 -17.76 1.73
CA TRP A 350 14.57 -17.81 2.16
C TRP A 350 14.72 -18.41 3.57
N HIS A 351 13.90 -17.96 4.53
CA HIS A 351 14.02 -18.37 5.94
C HIS A 351 13.32 -19.70 6.26
N LEU A 352 12.61 -20.33 5.32
CA LEU A 352 11.97 -21.64 5.53
C LEU A 352 12.94 -22.83 5.59
N GLY A 353 14.19 -22.67 5.19
CA GLY A 353 15.18 -23.77 5.26
C GLY A 353 16.51 -23.42 4.59
N SER A 354 17.42 -24.40 4.52
CA SER A 354 18.73 -24.20 3.90
C SER A 354 18.62 -24.00 2.39
N THR A 355 19.53 -23.20 1.84
CA THR A 355 19.60 -22.85 0.43
C THR A 355 21.04 -23.02 -0.05
N PRO A 356 21.31 -23.46 -1.31
CA PRO A 356 22.66 -23.56 -1.84
C PRO A 356 23.45 -22.25 -1.77
N ASP A 357 24.76 -22.34 -1.56
CA ASP A 357 25.64 -21.16 -1.35
C ASP A 357 25.56 -20.13 -2.49
N ALA A 358 25.45 -20.57 -3.74
CA ALA A 358 25.36 -19.69 -4.90
C ALA A 358 24.07 -18.82 -4.89
N VAL A 359 22.95 -19.41 -4.52
CA VAL A 359 21.67 -18.71 -4.37
C VAL A 359 21.71 -17.80 -3.17
N GLY A 360 22.36 -18.26 -2.08
CA GLY A 360 22.59 -17.47 -0.88
C GLY A 360 23.38 -16.20 -1.15
N GLN A 361 24.43 -16.28 -1.92
CA GLN A 361 25.23 -15.12 -2.28
C GLN A 361 24.43 -14.09 -3.11
N ARG A 362 23.58 -14.54 -4.02
CA ARG A 362 22.67 -13.67 -4.77
C ARG A 362 21.69 -12.95 -3.85
N PHE A 363 21.05 -13.68 -2.94
CA PHE A 363 20.13 -13.09 -1.97
C PHE A 363 20.80 -11.98 -1.14
N HIS A 364 21.97 -12.24 -0.59
CA HIS A 364 22.71 -11.24 0.19
C HIS A 364 23.16 -10.04 -0.65
N THR A 365 23.54 -10.27 -1.91
CA THR A 365 23.90 -9.19 -2.83
C THR A 365 22.69 -8.32 -3.19
N LEU A 366 21.55 -8.93 -3.50
CA LEU A 366 20.32 -8.18 -3.78
C LEU A 366 19.87 -7.39 -2.55
N ARG A 367 19.91 -8.02 -1.36
CA ARG A 367 19.56 -7.35 -0.10
C ARG A 367 20.42 -6.12 0.17
N ALA A 368 21.74 -6.22 -0.02
CA ALA A 368 22.63 -5.07 0.14
C ALA A 368 22.34 -3.94 -0.89
N ARG A 369 22.03 -4.30 -2.13
CA ARG A 369 21.61 -3.33 -3.16
C ARG A 369 20.27 -2.67 -2.81
N LEU A 370 19.32 -3.45 -2.31
CA LEU A 370 18.03 -2.98 -1.84
C LEU A 370 18.18 -1.94 -0.72
N ASP A 371 18.96 -2.27 0.33
CA ASP A 371 19.18 -1.38 1.47
C ASP A 371 19.78 -0.04 1.02
N VAL A 372 20.74 -0.05 0.07
CA VAL A 372 21.34 1.17 -0.49
C VAL A 372 20.36 1.96 -1.36
N ALA A 373 19.63 1.29 -2.24
CA ALA A 373 18.69 1.94 -3.17
C ALA A 373 17.52 2.56 -2.41
N PHE A 374 16.98 1.84 -1.42
CA PHE A 374 15.85 2.32 -0.62
C PHE A 374 16.24 3.50 0.27
N LEU A 375 17.40 3.46 0.93
CA LEU A 375 17.89 4.58 1.72
C LEU A 375 18.07 5.83 0.86
N ALA A 376 18.75 5.73 -0.30
CA ALA A 376 18.96 6.85 -1.20
C ALA A 376 17.62 7.44 -1.69
N TRP A 377 16.64 6.59 -1.96
CA TRP A 377 15.29 7.03 -2.32
C TRP A 377 14.58 7.72 -1.15
N LEU A 378 14.66 7.19 0.05
CA LEU A 378 14.09 7.80 1.26
C LEU A 378 14.67 9.20 1.50
N GLU A 379 15.99 9.35 1.44
CA GLU A 379 16.67 10.65 1.62
C GLU A 379 16.18 11.69 0.62
N ALA A 380 15.90 11.27 -0.63
CA ALA A 380 15.45 12.17 -1.68
C ALA A 380 13.94 12.44 -1.68
N ARG A 381 13.09 11.52 -1.20
CA ARG A 381 11.64 11.52 -1.47
C ARG A 381 10.75 11.43 -0.26
N TYR A 382 11.26 10.97 0.89
CA TYR A 382 10.43 10.73 2.07
C TYR A 382 9.68 11.97 2.54
N ALA A 383 10.32 13.14 2.46
CA ALA A 383 9.70 14.41 2.83
C ALA A 383 8.42 14.76 2.05
N GLY A 384 8.26 14.22 0.82
CA GLY A 384 7.07 14.41 0.00
C GLY A 384 5.90 13.48 0.34
N LEU A 385 6.14 12.40 1.10
CA LEU A 385 5.12 11.37 1.33
C LEU A 385 3.98 11.84 2.26
N TYR A 386 4.27 12.67 3.25
CA TYR A 386 3.28 13.08 4.24
C TYR A 386 2.17 13.98 3.68
N SER A 387 2.38 14.58 2.52
CA SER A 387 1.39 15.42 1.83
C SER A 387 0.64 14.67 0.71
N GLN A 388 0.87 13.37 0.52
CA GLN A 388 0.18 12.59 -0.50
C GLN A 388 -1.32 12.43 -0.22
N ALA A 389 -2.13 12.30 -1.29
CA ALA A 389 -3.57 12.18 -1.22
C ALA A 389 -4.04 10.95 -0.42
N ALA A 390 -5.23 11.05 0.19
CA ALA A 390 -5.80 10.01 1.04
C ALA A 390 -6.52 8.88 0.28
N LEU A 391 -6.62 8.94 -1.06
CA LEU A 391 -7.29 7.90 -1.89
C LEU A 391 -6.67 6.49 -1.73
N SER A 392 -5.37 6.45 -1.39
CA SER A 392 -4.69 5.27 -0.88
C SER A 392 -3.68 5.79 0.15
N PRO A 393 -3.71 5.35 1.41
CA PRO A 393 -2.88 5.95 2.44
C PRO A 393 -1.40 5.68 2.16
N ALA A 394 -0.70 6.68 1.63
CA ALA A 394 0.73 6.58 1.39
C ALA A 394 1.52 6.38 2.70
N MET A 395 1.07 7.00 3.78
CA MET A 395 1.67 6.85 5.11
C MET A 395 0.60 6.53 6.17
N VAL A 396 1.00 5.91 7.27
CA VAL A 396 0.09 5.45 8.34
C VAL A 396 -0.79 6.55 8.92
N HIS A 397 -0.34 7.79 9.02
CA HIS A 397 -1.16 8.91 9.51
C HIS A 397 -2.28 9.31 8.52
N ARG A 398 -2.22 8.85 7.27
CA ARG A 398 -3.28 9.07 6.26
C ARG A 398 -4.37 8.01 6.31
N ILE A 399 -4.24 6.99 7.16
CA ILE A 399 -5.26 5.95 7.35
C ILE A 399 -6.56 6.53 7.91
N PRO A 400 -6.60 7.33 9.00
CA PRO A 400 -7.86 7.91 9.49
C PRO A 400 -8.59 8.80 8.46
N PRO A 401 -7.93 9.70 7.70
CA PRO A 401 -8.55 10.39 6.57
C PRO A 401 -9.17 9.45 5.53
N PHE A 402 -8.44 8.41 5.14
CA PHE A 402 -8.94 7.38 4.22
C PHE A 402 -10.20 6.67 4.77
N LEU A 403 -10.16 6.22 6.02
CA LEU A 403 -11.32 5.59 6.68
C LEU A 403 -12.53 6.53 6.78
N THR A 404 -12.28 7.83 6.91
CA THR A 404 -13.35 8.84 6.91
C THR A 404 -14.04 8.92 5.55
N MET A 405 -13.28 8.87 4.45
CA MET A 405 -13.85 8.82 3.10
C MET A 405 -14.64 7.54 2.85
N GLU A 406 -14.08 6.38 3.21
CA GLU A 406 -14.76 5.08 3.10
C GLU A 406 -16.10 5.10 3.86
N ARG A 407 -16.11 5.63 5.07
CA ARG A 407 -17.32 5.77 5.86
C ARG A 407 -18.35 6.71 5.21
N GLN A 408 -17.93 7.77 4.54
CA GLN A 408 -18.86 8.67 3.82
C GLN A 408 -19.57 7.97 2.67
N GLN A 409 -18.89 7.05 1.99
CA GLN A 409 -19.48 6.23 0.92
C GLN A 409 -20.45 5.17 1.46
N LEU A 410 -20.13 4.57 2.62
CA LEU A 410 -20.93 3.52 3.27
C LEU A 410 -21.28 3.88 4.71
N PRO A 411 -22.11 4.93 4.95
CA PRO A 411 -22.31 5.51 6.27
C PRO A 411 -23.00 4.56 7.28
N GLN A 412 -23.65 3.51 6.81
CA GLN A 412 -24.31 2.54 7.68
C GLN A 412 -23.39 1.40 8.15
N ARG A 413 -22.28 1.15 7.48
CA ARG A 413 -21.35 0.07 7.86
C ARG A 413 -20.41 0.53 8.97
N PRO A 414 -20.28 -0.21 10.07
CA PRO A 414 -19.25 0.07 11.07
C PRO A 414 -17.88 -0.37 10.57
N LEU A 415 -16.83 0.29 11.04
CA LEU A 415 -15.44 -0.03 10.69
C LEU A 415 -14.60 -0.37 11.93
N ALA A 416 -13.63 -1.26 11.76
CA ALA A 416 -12.63 -1.59 12.75
C ALA A 416 -11.22 -1.41 12.15
N LEU A 417 -10.38 -0.62 12.80
CA LEU A 417 -8.95 -0.53 12.50
C LEU A 417 -8.20 -1.45 13.45
N LEU A 418 -7.60 -2.51 12.92
CA LEU A 418 -6.80 -3.48 13.66
C LEU A 418 -5.32 -3.27 13.38
N VAL A 419 -4.57 -2.90 14.40
CA VAL A 419 -3.12 -2.72 14.32
C VAL A 419 -2.43 -3.94 14.95
N LEU A 420 -1.65 -4.66 14.15
CA LEU A 420 -0.74 -5.69 14.65
C LEU A 420 0.62 -5.03 14.88
N ASP A 421 0.92 -4.73 16.14
CA ASP A 421 2.11 -3.98 16.57
C ASP A 421 3.39 -4.61 16.04
N GLY A 422 4.20 -3.82 15.34
CA GLY A 422 5.51 -4.25 14.85
C GLY A 422 5.51 -5.26 13.70
N MET A 423 4.40 -5.49 12.99
CA MET A 423 4.31 -6.52 11.96
C MET A 423 4.89 -6.08 10.61
N ALA A 424 5.95 -6.73 10.16
CA ALA A 424 6.54 -6.54 8.84
C ALA A 424 5.75 -7.27 7.73
N MET A 425 6.01 -6.89 6.47
CA MET A 425 5.33 -7.46 5.29
C MET A 425 5.52 -8.97 5.14
N ASP A 426 6.70 -9.51 5.47
CA ASP A 426 6.99 -10.96 5.39
C ASP A 426 6.23 -11.75 6.46
N GLN A 427 6.06 -11.16 7.63
CA GLN A 427 5.22 -11.73 8.69
C GLN A 427 3.74 -11.70 8.30
N TRP A 428 3.28 -10.61 7.68
CA TRP A 428 1.94 -10.58 7.09
C TRP A 428 1.75 -11.67 6.03
N ALA A 429 2.73 -11.90 5.14
CA ALA A 429 2.63 -12.98 4.15
C ALA A 429 2.40 -14.36 4.79
N ILE A 430 3.08 -14.63 5.91
CA ILE A 430 2.87 -15.86 6.69
C ILE A 430 1.46 -15.91 7.29
N VAL A 431 1.02 -14.82 7.94
CA VAL A 431 -0.29 -14.70 8.57
C VAL A 431 -1.41 -14.87 7.53
N ARG A 432 -1.29 -14.19 6.40
CA ARG A 432 -2.21 -14.28 5.27
C ARG A 432 -2.39 -15.73 4.79
N ASP A 433 -1.30 -16.46 4.61
CA ASP A 433 -1.34 -17.84 4.11
C ASP A 433 -2.01 -18.79 5.13
N VAL A 434 -1.84 -18.53 6.43
CA VAL A 434 -2.55 -19.28 7.49
C VAL A 434 -4.03 -18.92 7.49
N LEU A 435 -4.38 -17.63 7.44
CA LEU A 435 -5.77 -17.16 7.39
C LEU A 435 -6.52 -17.71 6.18
N ALA A 436 -5.88 -17.76 5.01
CA ALA A 436 -6.49 -18.29 3.80
C ALA A 436 -6.93 -19.76 3.96
N ARG A 437 -6.21 -20.55 4.76
CA ARG A 437 -6.58 -21.95 5.09
C ARG A 437 -7.64 -22.03 6.18
N GLN A 438 -7.56 -21.18 7.22
CA GLN A 438 -8.49 -21.19 8.35
C GLN A 438 -9.86 -20.59 7.98
N ARG A 439 -9.87 -19.57 7.12
CA ARG A 439 -11.05 -18.79 6.75
C ARG A 439 -11.07 -18.51 5.25
N PRO A 440 -11.40 -19.49 4.43
CA PRO A 440 -11.44 -19.34 2.96
C PRO A 440 -12.57 -18.40 2.48
N ASP A 441 -13.52 -18.10 3.35
CA ASP A 441 -14.63 -17.17 3.13
C ASP A 441 -14.23 -15.68 3.27
N LEU A 442 -13.00 -15.38 3.69
CA LEU A 442 -12.54 -14.00 3.77
C LEU A 442 -12.11 -13.47 2.41
N GLN A 443 -12.50 -12.23 2.15
CA GLN A 443 -11.98 -11.40 1.06
C GLN A 443 -10.94 -10.44 1.65
N LEU A 444 -9.71 -10.49 1.14
CA LEU A 444 -8.62 -9.60 1.53
C LEU A 444 -8.24 -8.72 0.33
N THR A 445 -8.37 -7.41 0.48
CA THR A 445 -7.82 -6.44 -0.47
C THR A 445 -6.52 -5.90 0.11
N GLU A 446 -5.40 -6.30 -0.50
CA GLU A 446 -4.06 -6.04 0.03
C GLU A 446 -3.44 -4.80 -0.60
N ALA A 447 -2.91 -3.95 0.24
CA ALA A 447 -2.09 -2.79 -0.09
C ALA A 447 -0.93 -2.68 0.92
N ALA A 448 -0.12 -1.65 0.78
CA ALA A 448 0.95 -1.33 1.71
C ALA A 448 1.00 0.18 1.97
N THR A 449 1.62 0.59 3.06
CA THR A 449 1.76 1.98 3.48
C THR A 449 3.09 2.21 4.17
N PHE A 450 3.57 3.48 4.21
CA PHE A 450 4.81 3.82 4.89
C PHE A 450 4.56 4.15 6.36
N ALA A 451 5.36 3.59 7.24
CA ALA A 451 5.51 3.99 8.62
C ALA A 451 6.28 5.32 8.76
N TRP A 452 6.21 5.96 9.91
CA TRP A 452 7.07 7.09 10.23
C TRP A 452 8.49 6.63 10.56
N ILE A 453 9.49 7.42 10.14
CA ILE A 453 10.89 7.26 10.52
C ILE A 453 11.23 8.34 11.57
N PRO A 454 11.75 7.90 12.75
CA PRO A 454 12.18 6.55 13.13
C PRO A 454 10.99 5.60 13.30
N THR A 455 11.18 4.34 12.92
CA THR A 455 10.15 3.29 12.93
C THR A 455 9.96 2.72 14.34
N ILE A 456 9.45 3.56 15.24
CA ILE A 456 9.19 3.22 16.64
C ILE A 456 7.72 3.43 16.98
N THR A 457 7.21 2.56 17.84
CA THR A 457 5.80 2.49 18.23
C THR A 457 5.20 3.84 18.61
N PRO A 458 5.78 4.66 19.51
CA PRO A 458 5.15 5.90 19.94
C PRO A 458 5.00 6.94 18.80
N VAL A 459 5.90 6.95 17.84
CA VAL A 459 5.88 7.88 16.71
C VAL A 459 4.82 7.48 15.70
N SER A 460 4.90 6.23 15.21
CA SER A 460 4.02 5.77 14.13
C SER A 460 2.60 5.51 14.60
N ARG A 461 2.41 4.87 15.76
CA ARG A 461 1.08 4.47 16.25
C ARG A 461 0.25 5.67 16.70
N GLN A 462 0.85 6.64 17.39
CA GLN A 462 0.15 7.86 17.73
C GLN A 462 -0.26 8.65 16.47
N ALA A 463 0.61 8.71 15.44
CA ALA A 463 0.29 9.32 14.15
C ALA A 463 -0.87 8.57 13.45
N LEU A 464 -0.83 7.23 13.47
CA LEU A 464 -1.84 6.35 12.88
C LEU A 464 -3.22 6.57 13.51
N PHE A 465 -3.34 6.64 14.83
CA PHE A 465 -4.64 6.81 15.49
C PHE A 465 -5.13 8.25 15.55
N SER A 466 -4.21 9.23 15.55
CA SER A 466 -4.60 10.65 15.57
C SER A 466 -4.87 11.25 14.20
N GLY A 467 -4.41 10.63 13.10
CA GLY A 467 -4.46 11.21 11.77
C GLY A 467 -3.57 12.44 11.58
N THR A 468 -2.61 12.68 12.51
CA THR A 468 -1.76 13.87 12.53
C THR A 468 -0.29 13.49 12.40
N MET A 469 0.54 14.47 12.01
CA MET A 469 1.98 14.24 11.91
C MET A 469 2.65 14.26 13.28
N PRO A 470 3.79 13.56 13.48
CA PRO A 470 4.51 13.54 14.75
C PRO A 470 4.86 14.92 15.31
N ARG A 471 5.13 15.91 14.46
CA ARG A 471 5.38 17.29 14.87
C ARG A 471 4.23 17.92 15.66
N ASP A 472 3.00 17.46 15.45
CA ASP A 472 1.79 18.03 16.05
C ASP A 472 1.52 17.48 17.47
N PHE A 473 2.22 16.41 17.86
CA PHE A 473 2.13 15.82 19.20
C PHE A 473 3.48 15.69 19.93
N GLY A 474 4.40 16.62 19.69
CA GLY A 474 5.77 16.60 20.25
C GLY A 474 5.85 16.37 21.76
N ALA A 475 4.93 16.92 22.54
CA ALA A 475 4.89 16.73 23.99
C ALA A 475 4.62 15.27 24.43
N THR A 476 4.07 14.43 23.56
CA THR A 476 3.68 13.04 23.87
C THR A 476 4.34 12.02 22.95
N ILE A 477 5.27 12.45 22.09
CA ILE A 477 5.89 11.64 21.04
C ILE A 477 6.60 10.37 21.55
N ASN A 478 6.99 10.34 22.82
CA ASN A 478 7.65 9.18 23.44
C ASN A 478 6.68 8.25 24.17
N SER A 479 5.37 8.36 23.95
CA SER A 479 4.36 7.57 24.67
C SER A 479 3.17 7.20 23.79
N THR A 480 2.68 5.99 23.98
CA THR A 480 1.45 5.48 23.35
C THR A 480 0.18 5.77 24.19
N SER A 481 0.32 6.54 25.28
CA SER A 481 -0.81 6.84 26.21
C SER A 481 -1.88 7.74 25.59
N ARG A 482 -1.61 8.34 24.43
CA ARG A 482 -2.51 9.25 23.73
C ARG A 482 -3.19 8.66 22.50
N ASP A 483 -2.92 7.41 22.16
CA ASP A 483 -3.52 6.72 21.00
C ASP A 483 -5.05 6.74 21.08
N GLU A 484 -5.63 6.34 22.23
CA GLU A 484 -7.08 6.38 22.47
C GLU A 484 -7.64 7.80 22.32
N ALA A 485 -6.99 8.79 22.96
CA ALA A 485 -7.45 10.16 22.90
C ALA A 485 -7.39 10.74 21.47
N GLY A 486 -6.37 10.37 20.68
CA GLY A 486 -6.23 10.71 19.27
C GLY A 486 -7.36 10.13 18.43
N TRP A 487 -7.64 8.82 18.58
CA TRP A 487 -8.71 8.10 17.90
C TRP A 487 -10.10 8.66 18.23
N MET A 488 -10.38 8.88 19.54
CA MET A 488 -11.63 9.46 20.01
C MET A 488 -11.84 10.88 19.46
N ARG A 489 -10.79 11.70 19.48
CA ARG A 489 -10.82 13.07 18.94
C ARG A 489 -11.12 13.05 17.45
N TRP A 490 -10.35 12.27 16.65
CA TRP A 490 -10.51 12.18 15.20
C TRP A 490 -11.97 11.91 14.81
N TRP A 491 -12.54 10.85 15.35
CA TRP A 491 -13.89 10.45 14.98
C TRP A 491 -14.98 11.38 15.51
N THR A 492 -14.76 12.03 16.67
CA THR A 492 -15.68 13.04 17.19
C THR A 492 -15.71 14.27 16.29
N GLU A 493 -14.55 14.75 15.84
CA GLU A 493 -14.41 15.85 14.88
C GLU A 493 -15.03 15.53 13.52
N HIS A 494 -15.06 14.24 13.15
CA HIS A 494 -15.70 13.75 11.91
C HIS A 494 -17.13 13.23 12.11
N GLY A 495 -17.83 13.71 13.12
CA GLY A 495 -19.27 13.56 13.28
C GLY A 495 -19.76 12.29 13.94
N LEU A 496 -18.90 11.49 14.57
CA LEU A 496 -19.34 10.37 15.40
C LEU A 496 -19.52 10.80 16.86
N PRO A 497 -20.64 10.41 17.51
CA PRO A 497 -20.79 10.60 18.96
C PRO A 497 -19.83 9.69 19.73
N LYS A 498 -19.39 10.11 20.92
CA LYS A 498 -18.37 9.41 21.70
C LYS A 498 -18.72 7.96 22.06
N ASP A 499 -19.98 7.68 22.26
CA ASP A 499 -20.51 6.34 22.55
C ASP A 499 -20.49 5.40 21.35
N ALA A 500 -20.36 5.94 20.12
CA ALA A 500 -20.17 5.16 18.91
C ALA A 500 -18.70 4.86 18.57
N ILE A 501 -17.77 5.36 19.38
CA ILE A 501 -16.32 5.18 19.17
C ILE A 501 -15.75 4.28 20.27
N SER A 502 -14.79 3.43 19.92
CA SER A 502 -14.11 2.56 20.88
C SER A 502 -12.64 2.41 20.52
N TYR A 503 -11.82 2.23 21.54
CA TYR A 503 -10.41 1.90 21.41
C TYR A 503 -10.04 0.84 22.45
N GLN A 504 -9.31 -0.20 22.05
CA GLN A 504 -8.77 -1.21 22.94
C GLN A 504 -7.38 -1.65 22.48
N ARG A 505 -6.45 -1.72 23.41
CA ARG A 505 -5.08 -2.18 23.18
C ARG A 505 -4.77 -3.45 23.97
N SER A 506 -3.62 -4.06 23.65
CA SER A 506 -3.10 -5.25 24.35
C SER A 506 -4.03 -6.46 24.28
N ILE A 507 -4.63 -6.66 23.10
CA ILE A 507 -5.49 -7.82 22.85
C ILE A 507 -4.57 -9.00 22.50
N ARG A 508 -4.53 -10.05 23.36
CA ARG A 508 -3.52 -11.13 23.27
C ARG A 508 -4.08 -12.54 23.30
N ASN A 509 -5.25 -12.73 23.86
CA ASN A 509 -5.77 -14.06 24.20
C ASN A 509 -7.30 -14.12 24.15
N ALA A 510 -7.87 -15.31 24.33
CA ALA A 510 -9.31 -15.55 24.30
C ALA A 510 -10.09 -14.74 25.35
N GLN A 511 -9.51 -14.50 26.53
CA GLN A 511 -10.18 -13.69 27.56
C GLN A 511 -10.33 -12.23 27.15
N ASP A 512 -9.32 -11.69 26.42
CA ASP A 512 -9.39 -10.34 25.86
C ASP A 512 -10.48 -10.27 24.78
N LEU A 513 -10.64 -11.33 23.97
CA LEU A 513 -11.74 -11.42 22.98
C LEU A 513 -13.12 -11.46 23.64
N ASP A 514 -13.28 -12.17 24.76
CA ASP A 514 -14.54 -12.17 25.53
C ASP A 514 -14.87 -10.80 26.10
N THR A 515 -13.84 -10.08 26.58
CA THR A 515 -13.98 -8.70 27.05
C THR A 515 -14.37 -7.78 25.91
N LEU A 516 -13.71 -7.90 24.76
CA LEU A 516 -14.03 -7.13 23.55
C LEU A 516 -15.47 -7.42 23.08
N ARG A 517 -15.89 -8.70 23.08
CA ARG A 517 -17.25 -9.10 22.72
C ARG A 517 -18.28 -8.40 23.58
N GLN A 518 -18.13 -8.46 24.91
CA GLN A 518 -19.04 -7.78 25.84
C GLN A 518 -19.08 -6.26 25.59
N HIS A 519 -17.93 -5.66 25.32
CA HIS A 519 -17.82 -4.23 25.05
C HIS A 519 -18.51 -3.81 23.73
N LEU A 520 -18.41 -4.63 22.69
CA LEU A 520 -19.07 -4.38 21.40
C LEU A 520 -20.58 -4.63 21.48
N ASP A 521 -21.02 -5.62 22.26
CA ASP A 521 -22.43 -5.95 22.44
C ASP A 521 -23.19 -4.92 23.30
N ALA A 522 -22.51 -4.26 24.23
CA ALA A 522 -23.10 -3.25 25.11
C ALA A 522 -23.51 -1.95 24.39
N HIS A 523 -22.92 -1.64 23.25
CA HIS A 523 -23.14 -0.38 22.51
C HIS A 523 -22.95 -0.58 21.01
N GLN A 524 -23.74 0.16 20.20
CA GLN A 524 -23.56 0.18 18.74
C GLN A 524 -22.31 1.01 18.38
N ARG A 525 -21.14 0.37 18.39
CA ARG A 525 -19.89 1.01 17.99
C ARG A 525 -19.82 1.13 16.46
N ARG A 526 -19.39 2.29 15.99
CA ARG A 526 -19.31 2.61 14.56
C ARG A 526 -17.86 2.70 14.07
N ALA A 527 -16.96 3.09 14.97
CA ALA A 527 -15.52 3.14 14.70
C ALA A 527 -14.77 2.51 15.89
N VAL A 528 -14.07 1.42 15.62
CA VAL A 528 -13.34 0.65 16.64
C VAL A 528 -11.85 0.64 16.29
N GLY A 529 -11.00 1.10 17.20
CA GLY A 529 -9.54 1.00 17.11
C GLY A 529 -9.05 -0.14 18.01
N LEU A 530 -8.27 -1.05 17.45
CA LEU A 530 -7.76 -2.24 18.15
C LEU A 530 -6.25 -2.37 17.97
N VAL A 531 -5.53 -2.76 19.02
CA VAL A 531 -4.10 -3.05 18.97
C VAL A 531 -3.84 -4.43 19.57
N ALA A 532 -3.23 -5.30 18.77
CA ALA A 532 -2.72 -6.60 19.20
C ALA A 532 -1.19 -6.59 19.13
N ASP A 533 -0.53 -6.80 20.27
CA ASP A 533 0.91 -6.64 20.46
C ASP A 533 1.68 -7.99 20.48
N ALA A 534 1.07 -9.05 19.95
CA ALA A 534 1.67 -10.38 19.95
C ALA A 534 2.94 -10.46 19.07
N ILE A 535 2.94 -9.82 17.90
CA ILE A 535 4.06 -9.87 16.96
C ILE A 535 5.28 -9.13 17.52
N ASP A 536 5.08 -7.92 18.06
CA ASP A 536 6.14 -7.16 18.71
C ASP A 536 6.71 -7.92 19.92
N GLY A 537 5.84 -8.55 20.73
CA GLY A 537 6.27 -9.41 21.83
C GLY A 537 7.12 -10.61 21.40
N ILE A 538 6.83 -11.21 20.23
CA ILE A 538 7.65 -12.26 19.63
C ILE A 538 9.02 -11.68 19.20
N ALA A 539 9.03 -10.52 18.55
CA ALA A 539 10.26 -9.88 18.05
C ALA A 539 11.23 -9.57 19.18
N HIS A 540 10.76 -8.99 20.27
CA HIS A 540 11.61 -8.65 21.43
C HIS A 540 12.19 -9.86 22.16
N GLY A 541 11.56 -11.03 22.09
CA GLY A 541 12.07 -12.29 22.63
C GLY A 541 12.97 -13.07 21.67
N MET A 542 13.14 -12.63 20.42
CA MET A 542 13.72 -13.43 19.36
C MET A 542 15.24 -13.46 19.39
N LYS A 543 15.79 -14.66 19.62
CA LYS A 543 17.25 -14.96 19.61
C LYS A 543 17.66 -15.85 18.44
N LEU A 544 16.72 -16.36 17.66
CA LEU A 544 16.96 -17.27 16.55
C LEU A 544 16.91 -16.56 15.18
N GLY A 545 17.04 -15.23 15.19
CA GLY A 545 16.99 -14.42 13.99
C GLY A 545 15.62 -14.45 13.27
N MET A 546 15.60 -14.06 12.00
CA MET A 546 14.35 -13.96 11.24
C MET A 546 13.71 -15.34 10.98
N ALA A 547 14.48 -16.42 10.84
CA ALA A 547 13.92 -17.76 10.70
C ALA A 547 13.11 -18.18 11.93
N GLY A 548 13.60 -17.87 13.14
CA GLY A 548 12.88 -18.06 14.39
C GLY A 548 11.63 -17.20 14.47
N MET A 549 11.74 -15.94 14.06
CA MET A 549 10.60 -15.01 13.99
C MET A 549 9.50 -15.55 13.10
N HIS A 550 9.81 -15.97 11.89
CA HIS A 550 8.83 -16.54 10.94
C HIS A 550 8.15 -17.81 11.49
N SER A 551 8.91 -18.68 12.17
CA SER A 551 8.38 -19.88 12.80
C SER A 551 7.40 -19.55 13.92
N GLN A 552 7.73 -18.60 14.80
CA GLN A 552 6.88 -18.17 15.90
C GLN A 552 5.61 -17.45 15.43
N VAL A 553 5.72 -16.58 14.43
CA VAL A 553 4.57 -15.91 13.82
C VAL A 553 3.62 -16.91 13.17
N ARG A 554 4.15 -17.92 12.47
CA ARG A 554 3.34 -19.01 11.90
C ARG A 554 2.60 -19.76 13.00
N GLN A 555 3.28 -20.17 14.05
CA GLN A 555 2.67 -20.87 15.18
C GLN A 555 1.57 -20.04 15.87
N TRP A 556 1.82 -18.74 16.06
CA TRP A 556 0.82 -17.81 16.60
C TRP A 556 -0.41 -17.72 15.70
N ALA A 557 -0.24 -17.56 14.40
CA ALA A 557 -1.34 -17.50 13.44
C ALA A 557 -2.14 -18.81 13.39
N GLU A 558 -1.45 -19.96 13.40
CA GLU A 558 -2.07 -21.29 13.42
C GLU A 558 -2.87 -21.54 14.72
N GLY A 559 -2.55 -20.84 15.81
CA GLY A 559 -3.31 -20.86 17.05
C GLY A 559 -4.74 -20.31 16.93
N GLY A 560 -5.10 -19.66 15.81
CA GLY A 560 -6.47 -19.27 15.48
C GLY A 560 -6.94 -17.96 16.12
N PHE A 561 -6.16 -17.35 17.02
CA PHE A 561 -6.54 -16.12 17.72
C PHE A 561 -6.97 -14.99 16.77
N LEU A 562 -6.20 -14.75 15.71
CA LEU A 562 -6.52 -13.70 14.73
C LEU A 562 -7.78 -14.04 13.93
N ALA A 563 -7.97 -15.30 13.57
CA ALA A 563 -9.18 -15.77 12.89
C ALA A 563 -10.43 -15.53 13.77
N ASP A 564 -10.36 -15.86 15.04
CA ASP A 564 -11.46 -15.64 16.00
C ASP A 564 -11.75 -14.16 16.24
N LEU A 565 -10.71 -13.29 16.27
CA LEU A 565 -10.87 -11.84 16.35
C LEU A 565 -11.55 -11.27 15.09
N LEU A 566 -11.14 -11.73 13.91
CA LEU A 566 -11.76 -11.32 12.65
C LEU A 566 -13.22 -11.79 12.58
N ASP A 567 -13.52 -13.04 12.94
CA ASP A 567 -14.89 -13.54 13.01
C ASP A 567 -15.74 -12.70 13.97
N LEU A 568 -15.21 -12.37 15.16
CA LEU A 568 -15.90 -11.53 16.13
C LEU A 568 -16.35 -10.19 15.55
N LEU A 569 -15.52 -9.55 14.74
CA LEU A 569 -15.80 -8.25 14.12
C LEU A 569 -16.71 -8.39 12.89
N LEU A 570 -16.38 -9.31 11.99
CA LEU A 570 -17.10 -9.51 10.72
C LEU A 570 -18.54 -10.00 10.95
N ASP A 571 -18.78 -10.85 11.95
CA ASP A 571 -20.14 -11.31 12.31
C ASP A 571 -21.03 -10.16 12.83
N ARG A 572 -20.43 -9.06 13.29
CA ARG A 572 -21.12 -7.83 13.69
C ARG A 572 -21.23 -6.80 12.56
N GLY A 573 -20.83 -7.20 11.34
CA GLY A 573 -20.94 -6.37 10.14
C GLY A 573 -19.84 -5.31 9.98
N TYR A 574 -18.76 -5.37 10.77
CA TYR A 574 -17.63 -4.47 10.58
C TYR A 574 -16.90 -4.77 9.25
N VAL A 575 -16.45 -3.72 8.58
CA VAL A 575 -15.32 -3.82 7.66
C VAL A 575 -14.05 -3.70 8.50
N VAL A 576 -13.12 -4.62 8.35
CA VAL A 576 -11.88 -4.62 9.13
C VAL A 576 -10.74 -4.12 8.26
N TYR A 577 -10.06 -3.08 8.72
CA TYR A 577 -8.83 -2.56 8.13
C TYR A 577 -7.67 -2.96 9.02
N LEU A 578 -6.81 -3.85 8.50
CA LEU A 578 -5.65 -4.37 9.22
C LEU A 578 -4.38 -3.68 8.73
N THR A 579 -3.53 -3.25 9.68
CA THR A 579 -2.23 -2.65 9.39
C THR A 579 -1.23 -2.93 10.52
N ALA A 580 -0.03 -2.38 10.39
CA ALA A 580 0.96 -2.25 11.46
C ALA A 580 1.39 -0.79 11.59
N ASP A 581 1.91 -0.42 12.74
CA ASP A 581 2.48 0.91 12.98
C ASP A 581 3.92 1.00 12.44
N HIS A 582 4.68 -0.07 12.47
CA HIS A 582 5.98 -0.29 11.82
C HIS A 582 6.24 -1.78 11.64
N GLY A 583 7.31 -2.12 10.91
CA GLY A 583 7.80 -3.49 10.85
C GLY A 583 9.06 -3.69 11.68
N ASN A 584 9.79 -4.77 11.40
CA ASN A 584 11.02 -5.13 12.06
C ASN A 584 12.00 -5.81 11.09
N VAL A 585 13.26 -5.90 11.49
CA VAL A 585 14.35 -6.48 10.68
C VAL A 585 15.36 -7.22 11.55
N GLU A 586 15.96 -8.28 11.02
CA GLU A 586 17.13 -8.89 11.63
C GLU A 586 18.34 -7.95 11.52
N ALA A 587 18.97 -7.66 12.65
CA ALA A 587 20.07 -6.73 12.72
C ALA A 587 21.21 -7.27 13.61
N GLN A 588 22.44 -6.86 13.26
CA GLN A 588 23.65 -7.24 13.99
C GLN A 588 24.13 -6.07 14.85
N GLY A 589 24.45 -6.36 16.09
CA GLY A 589 24.99 -5.40 17.05
C GLY A 589 26.34 -4.84 16.62
N VAL A 590 26.46 -3.51 16.66
CA VAL A 590 27.72 -2.76 16.36
C VAL A 590 28.23 -1.99 17.56
N GLY A 591 27.70 -2.24 18.75
CA GLY A 591 27.92 -1.45 19.95
C GLY A 591 26.85 -0.36 20.09
N SER A 592 26.86 0.36 21.20
CA SER A 592 25.85 1.37 21.52
C SER A 592 26.51 2.71 21.76
N PRO A 593 26.06 3.79 21.07
CA PRO A 593 26.41 5.15 21.47
C PRO A 593 25.99 5.40 22.92
N ALA A 594 26.92 5.81 23.76
CA ALA A 594 26.67 6.01 25.19
C ALA A 594 25.85 7.27 25.51
N GLU A 595 25.78 8.20 24.56
CA GLU A 595 25.19 9.53 24.71
C GLU A 595 23.90 9.65 23.89
N GLY A 596 22.89 10.27 24.46
CA GLY A 596 21.59 10.54 23.82
C GLY A 596 20.41 9.96 24.59
N ALA A 597 19.22 10.46 24.28
CA ALA A 597 17.96 9.93 24.78
C ALA A 597 17.51 8.78 23.88
N ILE A 598 17.00 7.71 24.49
CA ILE A 598 16.33 6.63 23.79
C ILE A 598 14.84 6.99 23.79
N ALA A 599 14.27 7.18 22.61
CA ALA A 599 12.84 7.53 22.48
C ALA A 599 11.93 6.37 22.88
N ASP A 600 12.34 5.14 22.57
CA ASP A 600 11.73 3.89 22.99
C ASP A 600 12.86 2.96 23.46
N THR A 601 12.74 2.39 24.64
CA THR A 601 13.73 1.45 25.19
C THR A 601 13.85 0.18 24.35
N GLN A 602 12.87 -0.08 23.50
CA GLN A 602 12.80 -1.23 22.60
C GLN A 602 13.28 -0.90 21.17
N GLY A 603 13.35 0.38 20.81
CA GLY A 603 13.86 0.84 19.51
C GLY A 603 15.38 0.76 19.42
N GLN A 604 15.91 -0.44 19.24
CA GLN A 604 17.36 -0.70 19.33
C GLN A 604 18.15 -0.20 18.11
N ARG A 605 17.48 0.39 17.12
CA ARG A 605 18.10 0.89 15.90
C ARG A 605 18.09 2.41 15.77
N VAL A 606 17.68 3.13 16.83
CA VAL A 606 17.64 4.59 16.86
C VAL A 606 18.14 5.16 18.17
N ARG A 607 18.69 6.38 18.10
CA ARG A 607 18.95 7.29 19.23
C ARG A 607 18.35 8.64 18.89
N ILE A 608 17.75 9.30 19.87
CA ILE A 608 17.15 10.62 19.71
C ILE A 608 17.97 11.64 20.50
N TYR A 609 18.28 12.77 19.86
CA TYR A 609 19.04 13.86 20.43
C TYR A 609 18.22 15.16 20.44
N PRO A 610 18.45 16.04 21.42
CA PRO A 610 17.75 17.32 21.51
C PRO A 610 18.26 18.38 20.50
N SER A 611 19.42 18.14 19.87
CA SER A 611 19.99 19.05 18.87
C SER A 611 20.83 18.33 17.82
N GLU A 612 20.97 18.94 16.65
CA GLU A 612 21.83 18.46 15.57
C GLU A 612 23.32 18.47 15.95
N GLU A 613 23.75 19.42 16.77
CA GLU A 613 25.14 19.53 17.24
C GLU A 613 25.52 18.31 18.10
N LEU A 614 24.65 17.94 19.04
CA LEU A 614 24.87 16.77 19.89
C LEU A 614 24.86 15.48 19.06
N ARG A 615 23.89 15.33 18.14
CA ARG A 615 23.85 14.21 17.20
C ARG A 615 25.15 14.13 16.39
N GLY A 616 25.61 15.25 15.82
CA GLY A 616 26.83 15.32 15.02
C GLY A 616 28.07 14.93 15.79
N THR A 617 28.15 15.34 17.07
CA THR A 617 29.25 14.95 17.97
C THR A 617 29.31 13.42 18.17
N VAL A 618 28.15 12.79 18.39
CA VAL A 618 28.07 11.34 18.57
C VAL A 618 28.32 10.61 17.26
N GLN A 619 27.76 11.09 16.16
CA GLN A 619 27.97 10.53 14.83
C GLN A 619 29.46 10.46 14.45
N ALA A 620 30.21 11.52 14.76
CA ALA A 620 31.65 11.59 14.50
C ALA A 620 32.45 10.51 15.27
N ARG A 621 31.98 10.12 16.46
CA ARG A 621 32.58 9.07 17.29
C ARG A 621 32.07 7.68 16.94
N PHE A 622 30.91 7.59 16.30
CA PHE A 622 30.24 6.34 15.95
C PHE A 622 29.91 6.32 14.44
N PRO A 623 30.92 6.13 13.58
CA PRO A 623 30.74 6.12 12.14
C PRO A 623 29.85 4.94 11.69
N GLY A 624 29.20 5.07 10.54
CA GLY A 624 28.28 4.06 10.03
C GLY A 624 26.84 4.21 10.55
N THR A 625 26.50 5.39 11.07
CA THR A 625 25.13 5.78 11.43
C THR A 625 24.56 6.77 10.42
N ILE A 626 23.24 6.85 10.35
CA ILE A 626 22.49 7.73 9.43
C ILE A 626 21.92 8.91 10.21
N PRO A 627 22.38 10.14 9.96
CA PRO A 627 21.77 11.36 10.54
C PRO A 627 20.46 11.65 9.84
N TRP A 628 19.35 11.14 10.38
CA TRP A 628 18.05 11.30 9.77
C TRP A 628 17.53 12.75 9.94
N PRO A 629 17.02 13.38 8.88
CA PRO A 629 16.46 14.72 8.97
C PRO A 629 15.16 14.72 9.78
N SER A 630 14.94 15.76 10.59
CA SER A 630 13.74 15.88 11.45
C SER A 630 12.48 16.31 10.67
N VAL A 631 12.30 15.81 9.46
CA VAL A 631 11.15 16.14 8.61
C VAL A 631 9.88 15.53 9.20
N GLY A 632 8.88 16.37 9.47
CA GLY A 632 7.62 15.96 10.09
C GLY A 632 7.73 15.58 11.57
N LEU A 633 8.90 15.72 12.18
CA LEU A 633 9.16 15.50 13.60
C LEU A 633 9.17 16.84 14.38
N PRO A 634 8.93 16.83 15.70
CA PRO A 634 8.98 18.06 16.50
C PRO A 634 10.40 18.63 16.62
N ALA A 635 10.49 19.92 16.92
CA ALA A 635 11.75 20.54 17.24
C ALA A 635 12.40 19.85 18.46
N GLY A 636 13.71 19.63 18.41
CA GLY A 636 14.44 18.90 19.46
C GLY A 636 14.26 17.37 19.45
N TYR A 637 13.68 16.83 18.38
CA TYR A 637 13.58 15.40 18.16
C TYR A 637 14.45 14.99 16.96
N VAL A 638 15.73 14.77 17.21
CA VAL A 638 16.76 14.63 16.18
C VAL A 638 17.28 13.20 16.13
N PRO A 639 16.82 12.37 15.17
CA PRO A 639 17.19 10.95 15.12
C PRO A 639 18.60 10.71 14.57
N LEU A 640 19.26 9.69 15.14
CA LEU A 640 20.44 9.01 14.61
C LEU A 640 20.09 7.55 14.44
N LEU A 641 20.02 7.06 13.22
CA LEU A 641 19.64 5.68 12.91
C LEU A 641 20.86 4.79 12.77
N ALA A 642 20.72 3.51 13.12
CA ALA A 642 21.70 2.49 12.78
C ALA A 642 21.65 2.23 11.26
N ALA A 643 22.81 2.20 10.62
CA ALA A 643 22.89 2.01 9.17
C ALA A 643 22.57 0.55 8.77
N ALA A 644 22.02 0.38 7.60
CA ALA A 644 21.69 -0.92 7.00
C ALA A 644 21.02 -1.86 8.03
N ARG A 645 21.61 -3.05 8.24
CA ARG A 645 21.09 -4.06 9.18
C ARG A 645 21.94 -4.12 10.46
N SER A 646 22.28 -2.95 11.02
CA SER A 646 22.97 -2.84 12.30
C SER A 646 22.02 -2.44 13.42
N ALA A 647 22.41 -2.73 14.66
CA ALA A 647 21.67 -2.35 15.86
C ALA A 647 22.63 -1.82 16.95
N PHE A 648 22.13 -0.94 17.79
CA PHE A 648 22.86 -0.35 18.92
C PHE A 648 22.81 -1.25 20.16
N VAL A 649 23.22 -2.51 19.96
CA VAL A 649 23.38 -3.55 21.00
C VAL A 649 24.81 -4.08 20.99
N SER A 650 25.12 -5.03 21.86
CA SER A 650 26.46 -5.60 21.96
C SER A 650 27.01 -6.07 20.62
N THR A 651 28.27 -5.77 20.32
CA THR A 651 28.90 -6.11 19.04
C THR A 651 28.78 -7.60 18.76
N GLY A 652 28.25 -7.95 17.57
CA GLY A 652 28.05 -9.33 17.12
C GLY A 652 26.76 -9.99 17.59
N GLU A 653 26.00 -9.38 18.49
CA GLU A 653 24.69 -9.86 18.88
C GLU A 653 23.72 -9.76 17.70
N VAL A 654 22.94 -10.82 17.41
CA VAL A 654 21.92 -10.83 16.39
C VAL A 654 20.56 -10.72 17.07
N ILE A 655 19.77 -9.74 16.64
CA ILE A 655 18.44 -9.46 17.18
C ILE A 655 17.45 -9.19 16.03
N VAL A 656 16.18 -9.31 16.34
CA VAL A 656 15.09 -8.73 15.52
C VAL A 656 14.69 -7.41 16.17
N ALA A 657 14.80 -6.32 15.44
CA ALA A 657 14.66 -4.96 15.97
C ALA A 657 14.01 -4.01 14.98
N HIS A 658 13.64 -2.83 15.47
CA HIS A 658 13.04 -1.75 14.71
C HIS A 658 13.60 -0.38 15.17
N GLY A 659 13.21 0.70 14.50
CA GLY A 659 13.66 2.06 14.80
C GLY A 659 14.48 2.68 13.67
N GLY A 660 14.89 1.89 12.67
CA GLY A 660 15.69 2.34 11.54
C GLY A 660 14.87 2.74 10.31
N CYS A 661 15.44 2.51 9.14
CA CYS A 661 14.86 2.85 7.85
C CYS A 661 15.03 1.72 6.80
N ALA A 662 15.13 0.46 7.22
CA ALA A 662 15.11 -0.66 6.29
C ALA A 662 13.70 -0.81 5.69
N LEU A 663 13.61 -1.39 4.48
CA LEU A 663 12.34 -1.54 3.78
C LEU A 663 11.31 -2.27 4.64
N GLU A 664 11.72 -3.34 5.33
CA GLU A 664 10.87 -4.17 6.18
C GLU A 664 10.38 -3.44 7.46
N GLU A 665 11.10 -2.39 7.89
CA GLU A 665 10.67 -1.54 9.01
C GLU A 665 9.67 -0.48 8.58
N VAL A 666 9.86 0.07 7.37
CA VAL A 666 9.18 1.28 6.88
C VAL A 666 7.93 0.96 6.08
N ILE A 667 7.92 -0.11 5.28
CA ILE A 667 6.74 -0.50 4.49
C ILE A 667 5.99 -1.61 5.21
N VAL A 668 4.76 -1.30 5.60
CA VAL A 668 3.89 -2.18 6.38
C VAL A 668 2.61 -2.52 5.61
N PRO A 669 1.95 -3.65 5.91
CA PRO A 669 0.71 -4.02 5.25
C PRO A 669 -0.42 -3.04 5.57
N PHE A 670 -1.31 -2.84 4.59
CA PHE A 670 -2.61 -2.21 4.77
C PHE A 670 -3.65 -3.05 4.04
N VAL A 671 -4.55 -3.70 4.77
CA VAL A 671 -5.42 -4.74 4.24
C VAL A 671 -6.87 -4.49 4.64
N THR A 672 -7.76 -4.44 3.67
CA THR A 672 -9.20 -4.46 3.91
C THR A 672 -9.69 -5.90 3.94
N ILE A 673 -10.43 -6.27 5.00
CA ILE A 673 -10.92 -7.62 5.25
C ILE A 673 -12.43 -7.59 5.37
N GLU A 674 -13.10 -8.39 4.55
CA GLU A 674 -14.55 -8.55 4.53
C GLU A 674 -14.93 -10.02 4.39
N ARG A 675 -16.19 -10.38 4.70
CA ARG A 675 -16.71 -11.67 4.28
C ARG A 675 -17.12 -11.60 2.82
N ARG A 676 -16.86 -12.67 2.09
CA ARG A 676 -17.42 -12.83 0.75
C ARG A 676 -18.93 -12.82 0.84
N THR A 677 -19.55 -12.04 0.00
CA THR A 677 -21.00 -12.14 -0.22
C THR A 677 -21.27 -13.44 -0.94
N PRO A 678 -22.20 -14.30 -0.44
CA PRO A 678 -22.51 -15.59 -1.06
C PRO A 678 -23.05 -15.44 -2.47
#